data_488bacf80cf715f406422fe9861311af
#
_entry.id   488bacf80cf715f406422fe9861311af
#
_cell.length_a   1.000
_cell.length_b   1.000
_cell.length_c   1.000
_cell.angle_alpha   90.00
_cell.angle_beta   90.00
_cell.angle_gamma   90.00
#
_symmetry.space_group_name_H-M   'P 1'
#
loop_
_entity.id
_entity.type
_entity.pdbx_description
1 polymer ?
#
loop_
_entity_poly.entity_id
_entity_poly.type
_entity_poly.pdbx_seq_one_letter_code
_entity_poly.pdbx_strand_id
1 'polypeptide(L)'
;MAVLETIRVKFGIVITALIAVALLSFIIDPTTLQSVSSSMSSKYDVGKIDGKSVSYTDFQAEVDKFTTINEITTGSSAQNEQQQIAVRNAAWQALVDQFLVIKNAKKAGFNVGKEEMIAILSGEIDSPVFTQNPTFYNENGVFSKERVLEFKNYVDTDQSGRMKMFWEYLQNTAMTQEYYEKYMSLFTQGNIVNPLMLTEQIAENNNTFDVEFVMLPYGFTKDSTIVVSDSEIKSYYNAHKKFYKQPASRDIEYVVFEVVPSAEDIAAANKALVEVYDEFASTDNMKSFLLANSDRQYDAHWYKEGELNSVSTVVNEYAFTKNASVSSVLQDGETFYAVKVMEEALVPEEVFVKFAPVNSENVDSLLTVAEPQWIPQTTGFEDLMTAKKGSKVTVNGLVFQVVDTKDAVAKKRVAILSKEAVAGKETVNGFYSKANTFATKTAGKYENFKKAVEEEGVYAHPVNKMLEGANRLGSIENTKEVTRWAFEAKAGQASNIITVNNNYFIVAALKGIHEEGYTPVKEVAVQISNKLYSEKLAEKKAAEVAEKIAGLEDLAAVAEALGTTVSTKDGIAFTSLTSQGLDPKFIGAASVAEEGKVCGPVAGTIGVYVYKVTGRETGAFYTEEDAKARDAQMTQYTTQMIVPTMMDDAEVKDNRARFF
;
A
#
# COMPACT_ATOMS: atom_id res chain seq x y z
N MET A 1 24.91 74.43 7.47
CA MET A 1 25.94 73.40 7.84
C MET A 1 25.62 72.65 9.16
N ALA A 2 24.89 73.27 10.10
CA ALA A 2 24.55 72.60 11.40
C ALA A 2 23.67 71.34 11.35
N VAL A 3 22.81 71.19 10.35
CA VAL A 3 21.92 70.03 10.19
C VAL A 3 22.67 68.75 9.79
N LEU A 4 23.65 68.90 8.88
CA LEU A 4 24.48 67.77 8.43
C LEU A 4 25.42 67.25 9.51
N GLU A 5 25.88 68.12 10.42
CA GLU A 5 26.75 67.76 11.51
C GLU A 5 25.97 67.05 12.63
N THR A 6 24.75 67.46 12.91
CA THR A 6 23.84 66.79 13.86
C THR A 6 23.43 65.39 13.37
N ILE A 7 23.20 65.21 12.06
CA ILE A 7 22.90 63.93 11.44
C ILE A 7 24.10 62.97 11.55
N ARG A 8 25.31 63.48 11.27
CA ARG A 8 26.55 62.71 11.33
C ARG A 8 26.92 62.26 12.75
N VAL A 9 26.69 63.09 13.77
CA VAL A 9 27.08 62.80 15.16
C VAL A 9 26.01 61.95 15.87
N LYS A 10 24.72 62.21 15.67
CA LYS A 10 23.64 61.47 16.34
C LYS A 10 23.16 60.24 15.64
N PHE A 11 23.25 60.19 14.32
CA PHE A 11 22.74 59.07 13.51
C PHE A 11 23.83 58.41 12.65
N GLY A 12 25.09 58.67 12.86
CA GLY A 12 26.19 58.09 12.10
C GLY A 12 26.20 56.57 12.13
N ILE A 13 25.95 55.98 13.30
CA ILE A 13 25.86 54.52 13.46
C ILE A 13 24.64 53.94 12.67
N VAL A 14 23.52 54.64 12.71
CA VAL A 14 22.29 54.22 12.01
C VAL A 14 22.46 54.30 10.50
N ILE A 15 23.11 55.37 9.98
CA ILE A 15 23.40 55.54 8.57
C ILE A 15 24.42 54.50 8.11
N THR A 16 25.45 54.22 8.90
CA THR A 16 26.43 53.16 8.58
C THR A 16 25.79 51.79 8.56
N ALA A 17 24.90 51.50 9.49
CA ALA A 17 24.13 50.25 9.52
C ALA A 17 23.18 50.12 8.30
N LEU A 18 22.52 51.21 7.91
CA LEU A 18 21.66 51.26 6.73
C LEU A 18 22.44 51.04 5.42
N ILE A 19 23.63 51.65 5.31
CA ILE A 19 24.52 51.45 4.17
C ILE A 19 25.07 50.01 4.16
N ALA A 20 25.43 49.45 5.32
CA ALA A 20 25.88 48.07 5.43
C ALA A 20 24.77 47.09 5.03
N VAL A 21 23.51 47.30 5.45
CA VAL A 21 22.36 46.51 5.03
C VAL A 21 22.08 46.66 3.53
N ALA A 22 22.19 47.87 2.99
CA ALA A 22 22.02 48.12 1.54
C ALA A 22 23.12 47.42 0.73
N LEU A 23 24.37 47.45 1.16
CA LEU A 23 25.48 46.76 0.51
C LEU A 23 25.33 45.22 0.66
N LEU A 24 24.91 44.73 1.81
CA LEU A 24 24.59 43.30 2.01
C LEU A 24 23.46 42.85 1.08
N SER A 25 22.41 43.66 0.88
CA SER A 25 21.30 43.31 -0.02
C SER A 25 21.72 43.30 -1.51
N PHE A 26 22.84 43.94 -1.87
CA PHE A 26 23.41 43.90 -3.22
C PHE A 26 24.35 42.71 -3.46
N ILE A 27 24.92 42.18 -2.39
CA ILE A 27 25.87 41.05 -2.43
C ILE A 27 25.11 39.71 -2.30
N ILE A 28 23.97 39.72 -1.61
CA ILE A 28 23.15 38.52 -1.41
C ILE A 28 22.19 38.43 -2.60
N ASP A 29 22.43 37.45 -3.47
CA ASP A 29 21.51 37.08 -4.54
C ASP A 29 20.12 36.80 -3.93
N PRO A 30 19.01 37.36 -4.48
CA PRO A 30 17.65 37.07 -4.01
C PRO A 30 17.32 35.58 -3.88
N THR A 31 17.91 34.72 -4.72
CA THR A 31 17.78 33.27 -4.65
C THR A 31 18.44 32.68 -3.40
N THR A 32 19.57 33.25 -2.97
CA THR A 32 20.28 32.85 -1.74
C THR A 32 19.49 33.27 -0.49
N LEU A 33 18.88 34.47 -0.51
CA LEU A 33 18.03 34.95 0.58
C LEU A 33 16.76 34.12 0.72
N GLN A 34 16.17 33.69 -0.39
CA GLN A 34 15.01 32.84 -0.44
C GLN A 34 15.34 31.42 0.06
N SER A 35 16.50 30.87 -0.31
CA SER A 35 16.97 29.58 0.18
C SER A 35 17.29 29.58 1.68
N VAL A 36 17.89 30.65 2.21
CA VAL A 36 18.16 30.81 3.65
C VAL A 36 16.87 31.03 4.43
N SER A 37 15.91 31.82 3.92
CA SER A 37 14.63 32.01 4.60
C SER A 37 13.76 30.74 4.57
N SER A 38 13.80 29.95 3.48
CA SER A 38 13.11 28.67 3.39
C SER A 38 13.71 27.60 4.30
N SER A 39 15.05 27.60 4.45
CA SER A 39 15.73 26.68 5.38
C SER A 39 15.49 27.01 6.88
N MET A 40 15.11 28.23 7.20
CA MET A 40 14.80 28.66 8.57
C MET A 40 13.32 28.51 8.96
N SER A 41 12.43 28.20 8.02
CA SER A 41 11.00 28.06 8.29
C SER A 41 10.59 26.58 8.22
N SER A 42 10.29 25.97 9.35
CA SER A 42 9.77 24.60 9.45
C SER A 42 8.49 24.36 8.64
N LYS A 43 7.84 25.41 8.16
CA LYS A 43 6.67 25.34 7.29
C LYS A 43 6.99 24.75 5.90
N TYR A 44 8.25 24.82 5.47
CA TYR A 44 8.73 24.32 4.18
C TYR A 44 9.52 23.01 4.31
N ASP A 45 9.58 22.43 5.52
CA ASP A 45 10.24 21.15 5.71
C ASP A 45 9.34 20.02 5.19
N VAL A 46 9.88 19.24 4.28
CA VAL A 46 9.24 18.03 3.72
C VAL A 46 9.11 16.94 4.77
N GLY A 47 9.90 17.04 5.82
CA GLY A 47 9.80 16.16 6.97
C GLY A 47 10.91 16.38 8.00
N LYS A 48 10.93 15.50 9.00
CA LYS A 48 11.93 15.48 10.06
C LYS A 48 12.32 14.03 10.36
N ILE A 49 13.60 13.73 10.40
CA ILE A 49 14.12 12.38 10.64
C ILE A 49 15.14 12.46 11.79
N ASP A 50 14.86 11.79 12.91
CA ASP A 50 15.72 11.74 14.12
C ASP A 50 16.24 13.15 14.53
N GLY A 51 15.30 14.10 14.62
CA GLY A 51 15.58 15.48 14.99
C GLY A 51 16.11 16.39 13.89
N LYS A 52 16.50 15.84 12.71
CA LYS A 52 17.02 16.61 11.58
C LYS A 52 15.90 16.95 10.60
N SER A 53 15.69 18.24 10.35
CA SER A 53 14.76 18.73 9.31
C SER A 53 15.28 18.37 7.90
N VAL A 54 14.36 17.96 7.05
CA VAL A 54 14.59 17.75 5.61
C VAL A 54 13.89 18.87 4.85
N SER A 55 14.67 19.78 4.29
CA SER A 55 14.12 20.90 3.51
C SER A 55 13.56 20.40 2.17
N TYR A 56 12.64 21.18 1.58
CA TYR A 56 12.13 20.89 0.22
C TYR A 56 13.26 20.79 -0.81
N THR A 57 14.25 21.68 -0.73
CA THR A 57 15.40 21.72 -1.66
C THR A 57 16.26 20.46 -1.55
N ASP A 58 16.58 20.03 -0.32
CA ASP A 58 17.38 18.82 -0.09
C ASP A 58 16.63 17.56 -0.56
N PHE A 59 15.33 17.50 -0.29
CA PHE A 59 14.51 16.39 -0.75
C PHE A 59 14.40 16.37 -2.28
N GLN A 60 14.19 17.53 -2.91
CA GLN A 60 14.10 17.61 -4.38
C GLN A 60 15.41 17.17 -5.05
N ALA A 61 16.55 17.55 -4.50
CA ALA A 61 17.85 17.09 -5.01
C ALA A 61 17.97 15.55 -4.95
N GLU A 62 17.46 14.92 -3.90
CA GLU A 62 17.43 13.46 -3.82
C GLU A 62 16.41 12.84 -4.80
N VAL A 63 15.24 13.46 -4.99
CA VAL A 63 14.26 13.05 -6.01
C VAL A 63 14.85 13.14 -7.42
N ASP A 64 15.56 14.20 -7.76
CA ASP A 64 16.20 14.38 -9.08
C ASP A 64 17.27 13.31 -9.34
N LYS A 65 18.03 12.93 -8.31
CA LYS A 65 18.98 11.82 -8.36
C LYS A 65 18.27 10.50 -8.63
N PHE A 66 17.21 10.17 -7.87
CA PHE A 66 16.44 8.93 -8.07
C PHE A 66 15.68 8.91 -9.39
N THR A 67 15.25 10.07 -9.91
CA THR A 67 14.67 10.19 -11.26
C THR A 67 15.70 9.78 -12.31
N THR A 68 16.94 10.30 -12.22
CA THR A 68 18.03 9.93 -13.14
C THR A 68 18.37 8.44 -13.04
N ILE A 69 18.39 7.88 -11.83
CA ILE A 69 18.63 6.44 -11.61
C ILE A 69 17.51 5.61 -12.26
N ASN A 70 16.25 6.01 -12.07
CA ASN A 70 15.11 5.34 -12.70
C ASN A 70 15.20 5.37 -14.23
N GLU A 71 15.58 6.51 -14.83
CA GLU A 71 15.79 6.61 -16.27
C GLU A 71 16.90 5.70 -16.78
N ILE A 72 17.99 5.54 -16.03
CA ILE A 72 19.11 4.67 -16.42
C ILE A 72 18.68 3.20 -16.34
N THR A 73 17.93 2.82 -15.29
CA THR A 73 17.52 1.43 -15.06
C THR A 73 16.37 0.97 -15.94
N THR A 74 15.42 1.84 -16.24
CA THR A 74 14.20 1.48 -17.01
C THR A 74 14.27 1.89 -18.47
N GLY A 75 15.24 2.72 -18.85
CA GLY A 75 15.35 3.31 -20.18
C GLY A 75 14.30 4.39 -20.48
N SER A 76 13.47 4.76 -19.52
CA SER A 76 12.39 5.75 -19.69
C SER A 76 12.23 6.65 -18.46
N SER A 77 11.82 7.89 -18.68
CA SER A 77 11.45 8.80 -17.60
C SER A 77 10.16 8.34 -16.90
N ALA A 78 10.01 8.65 -15.62
CA ALA A 78 8.77 8.42 -14.88
C ALA A 78 7.64 9.28 -15.47
N GLN A 79 6.78 8.66 -16.28
CA GLN A 79 5.77 9.37 -17.09
C GLN A 79 4.43 9.48 -16.39
N ASN A 80 4.12 8.59 -15.45
CA ASN A 80 2.86 8.60 -14.73
C ASN A 80 3.04 8.91 -13.24
N GLU A 81 1.94 9.26 -12.58
CA GLU A 81 1.95 9.67 -11.18
C GLU A 81 2.47 8.56 -10.25
N GLN A 82 2.13 7.30 -10.51
CA GLN A 82 2.58 6.16 -9.70
C GLN A 82 4.11 6.00 -9.74
N GLN A 83 4.71 6.15 -10.93
CA GLN A 83 6.17 6.10 -11.08
C GLN A 83 6.83 7.28 -10.35
N GLN A 84 6.25 8.48 -10.41
CA GLN A 84 6.76 9.64 -9.67
C GLN A 84 6.62 9.45 -8.15
N ILE A 85 5.53 8.83 -7.67
CA ILE A 85 5.37 8.46 -6.26
C ILE A 85 6.45 7.46 -5.85
N ALA A 86 6.73 6.45 -6.67
CA ALA A 86 7.76 5.45 -6.39
C ALA A 86 9.16 6.10 -6.27
N VAL A 87 9.51 7.01 -7.18
CA VAL A 87 10.76 7.78 -7.13
C VAL A 87 10.85 8.62 -5.85
N ARG A 88 9.79 9.34 -5.49
CA ARG A 88 9.74 10.14 -4.25
C ARG A 88 9.83 9.28 -3.00
N ASN A 89 9.23 8.09 -3.01
CA ASN A 89 9.32 7.15 -1.91
C ASN A 89 10.74 6.58 -1.76
N ALA A 90 11.41 6.24 -2.87
CA ALA A 90 12.80 5.78 -2.85
C ALA A 90 13.75 6.87 -2.32
N ALA A 91 13.57 8.13 -2.76
CA ALA A 91 14.34 9.26 -2.25
C ALA A 91 14.13 9.48 -0.74
N TRP A 92 12.89 9.39 -0.26
CA TRP A 92 12.59 9.51 1.17
C TRP A 92 13.19 8.36 1.98
N GLN A 93 13.07 7.12 1.49
CA GLN A 93 13.63 5.96 2.17
C GLN A 93 15.16 6.09 2.30
N ALA A 94 15.85 6.53 1.26
CA ALA A 94 17.30 6.75 1.31
C ALA A 94 17.70 7.77 2.41
N LEU A 95 16.90 8.81 2.62
CA LEU A 95 17.13 9.78 3.72
C LEU A 95 16.85 9.14 5.10
N VAL A 96 15.81 8.32 5.23
CA VAL A 96 15.52 7.56 6.47
C VAL A 96 16.67 6.61 6.75
N ASP A 97 17.15 5.87 5.76
CA ASP A 97 18.27 4.95 5.90
C ASP A 97 19.53 5.66 6.38
N GLN A 98 19.84 6.80 5.76
CA GLN A 98 21.02 7.58 6.10
C GLN A 98 20.94 8.20 7.51
N PHE A 99 19.83 8.83 7.84
CA PHE A 99 19.73 9.64 9.06
C PHE A 99 19.26 8.85 10.29
N LEU A 100 18.65 7.70 10.08
CA LEU A 100 18.16 6.85 11.17
C LEU A 100 18.91 5.52 11.23
N VAL A 101 18.81 4.66 10.22
CA VAL A 101 19.32 3.28 10.28
C VAL A 101 20.85 3.25 10.33
N ILE A 102 21.52 3.83 9.35
CA ILE A 102 23.00 3.85 9.28
C ILE A 102 23.59 4.60 10.48
N LYS A 103 22.96 5.70 10.90
CA LYS A 103 23.39 6.46 12.08
C LYS A 103 23.35 5.60 13.35
N ASN A 104 22.26 4.84 13.56
CA ASN A 104 22.13 3.98 14.74
C ASN A 104 23.03 2.74 14.64
N ALA A 105 23.20 2.14 13.46
CA ALA A 105 24.17 1.07 13.23
C ALA A 105 25.60 1.52 13.60
N LYS A 106 26.01 2.70 13.16
CA LYS A 106 27.31 3.29 13.53
C LYS A 106 27.44 3.56 15.03
N LYS A 107 26.38 4.04 15.69
CA LYS A 107 26.38 4.20 17.16
C LYS A 107 26.51 2.86 17.88
N ALA A 108 25.94 1.78 17.33
CA ALA A 108 26.11 0.43 17.85
C ALA A 108 27.49 -0.19 17.58
N GLY A 109 28.37 0.54 16.89
CA GLY A 109 29.73 0.12 16.63
C GLY A 109 29.95 -0.58 15.28
N PHE A 110 28.90 -0.71 14.45
CA PHE A 110 29.04 -1.28 13.12
C PHE A 110 29.68 -0.28 12.15
N ASN A 111 30.52 -0.81 11.26
CA ASN A 111 31.10 -0.07 10.17
C ASN A 111 31.18 -0.94 8.93
N VAL A 112 31.04 -0.33 7.75
CA VAL A 112 31.32 -0.96 6.45
C VAL A 112 32.57 -0.30 5.91
N GLY A 113 33.67 -1.06 5.93
CA GLY A 113 35.00 -0.56 5.59
C GLY A 113 35.29 -0.62 4.09
N LYS A 114 36.42 -0.02 3.70
CA LYS A 114 36.86 -0.02 2.31
C LYS A 114 37.16 -1.45 1.80
N GLU A 115 37.79 -2.27 2.64
CA GLU A 115 38.13 -3.65 2.28
C GLU A 115 36.90 -4.52 2.05
N GLU A 116 35.88 -4.32 2.89
CA GLU A 116 34.60 -4.99 2.77
C GLU A 116 33.86 -4.57 1.48
N MET A 117 33.85 -3.29 1.16
CA MET A 117 33.31 -2.83 -0.13
C MET A 117 34.07 -3.41 -1.34
N ILE A 118 35.37 -3.60 -1.24
CA ILE A 118 36.15 -4.29 -2.29
C ILE A 118 35.72 -5.76 -2.40
N ALA A 119 35.51 -6.46 -1.28
CA ALA A 119 35.03 -7.84 -1.26
C ALA A 119 33.64 -7.99 -1.89
N ILE A 120 32.73 -7.02 -1.65
CA ILE A 120 31.40 -6.94 -2.29
C ILE A 120 31.56 -6.77 -3.81
N LEU A 121 32.36 -5.80 -4.24
CA LEU A 121 32.59 -5.52 -5.66
C LEU A 121 33.27 -6.67 -6.40
N SER A 122 34.04 -7.50 -5.69
CA SER A 122 34.68 -8.70 -6.25
C SER A 122 33.80 -9.95 -6.21
N GLY A 123 32.64 -9.88 -5.56
CA GLY A 123 31.76 -11.04 -5.36
C GLY A 123 32.23 -12.03 -4.30
N GLU A 124 33.24 -11.68 -3.47
CA GLU A 124 33.66 -12.46 -2.31
C GLU A 124 32.63 -12.39 -1.18
N ILE A 125 31.96 -11.23 -1.05
CA ILE A 125 30.77 -11.05 -0.24
C ILE A 125 29.60 -10.93 -1.22
N ASP A 126 28.58 -11.77 -1.06
CA ASP A 126 27.40 -11.76 -1.90
C ASP A 126 26.56 -10.51 -1.61
N SER A 127 26.41 -9.67 -2.62
CA SER A 127 25.48 -8.53 -2.60
C SER A 127 24.59 -8.59 -3.83
N PRO A 128 23.27 -8.82 -3.65
CA PRO A 128 22.31 -8.86 -4.76
C PRO A 128 22.36 -7.62 -5.66
N VAL A 129 22.79 -6.48 -5.13
CA VAL A 129 22.97 -5.23 -5.89
C VAL A 129 23.94 -5.40 -7.05
N PHE A 130 24.94 -6.26 -6.89
CA PHE A 130 25.94 -6.57 -7.92
C PHE A 130 25.72 -7.95 -8.51
N THR A 131 25.54 -8.98 -7.68
CA THR A 131 25.50 -10.38 -8.12
C THR A 131 24.21 -10.74 -8.86
N GLN A 132 23.13 -10.01 -8.64
CA GLN A 132 21.85 -10.19 -9.35
C GLN A 132 21.57 -9.09 -10.40
N ASN A 133 22.52 -8.19 -10.64
CA ASN A 133 22.36 -7.13 -11.63
C ASN A 133 22.85 -7.60 -13.00
N PRO A 134 21.96 -7.69 -14.03
CA PRO A 134 22.35 -8.16 -15.37
C PRO A 134 23.47 -7.34 -16.04
N THR A 135 23.67 -6.09 -15.64
CA THR A 135 24.78 -5.24 -16.12
C THR A 135 26.16 -5.89 -15.88
N PHE A 136 26.28 -6.71 -14.83
CA PHE A 136 27.52 -7.34 -14.40
C PHE A 136 27.60 -8.83 -14.75
N TYR A 137 26.73 -9.31 -15.65
CA TYR A 137 26.77 -10.69 -16.12
C TYR A 137 27.73 -10.84 -17.31
N ASN A 138 28.42 -11.96 -17.34
CA ASN A 138 29.18 -12.40 -18.51
C ASN A 138 28.24 -12.96 -19.60
N GLU A 139 28.80 -13.42 -20.69
CA GLU A 139 28.06 -14.00 -21.83
C GLU A 139 27.26 -15.26 -21.46
N ASN A 140 27.59 -15.90 -20.35
CA ASN A 140 26.90 -17.08 -19.84
C ASN A 140 25.78 -16.75 -18.83
N GLY A 141 25.48 -15.45 -18.60
CA GLY A 141 24.43 -15.01 -17.67
C GLY A 141 24.83 -15.13 -16.18
N VAL A 142 26.14 -15.22 -15.88
CA VAL A 142 26.66 -15.33 -14.52
C VAL A 142 27.41 -14.05 -14.15
N PHE A 143 27.30 -13.63 -12.88
CA PHE A 143 28.05 -12.49 -12.36
C PHE A 143 29.55 -12.61 -12.66
N SER A 144 30.17 -11.51 -13.07
CA SER A 144 31.60 -11.42 -13.41
C SER A 144 32.23 -10.16 -12.82
N LYS A 145 33.26 -10.35 -12.04
CA LYS A 145 34.12 -9.31 -11.49
C LYS A 145 34.74 -8.44 -12.60
N GLU A 146 35.10 -9.05 -13.72
CA GLU A 146 35.67 -8.36 -14.88
C GLU A 146 34.67 -7.34 -15.43
N ARG A 147 33.37 -7.69 -15.50
CA ARG A 147 32.30 -6.77 -15.92
C ARG A 147 32.13 -5.58 -14.98
N VAL A 148 32.29 -5.80 -13.68
CA VAL A 148 32.26 -4.70 -12.68
C VAL A 148 33.43 -3.74 -12.92
N LEU A 149 34.63 -4.27 -13.20
CA LEU A 149 35.81 -3.45 -13.50
C LEU A 149 35.68 -2.70 -14.83
N GLU A 150 35.15 -3.35 -15.86
CA GLU A 150 34.86 -2.72 -17.16
C GLU A 150 33.86 -1.55 -16.99
N PHE A 151 32.79 -1.80 -16.24
CA PHE A 151 31.79 -0.77 -15.95
C PHE A 151 32.40 0.41 -15.18
N LYS A 152 33.23 0.14 -14.17
CA LYS A 152 33.93 1.18 -13.43
C LYS A 152 34.85 2.01 -14.34
N ASN A 153 35.60 1.37 -15.24
CA ASN A 153 36.42 2.10 -16.21
C ASN A 153 35.58 2.93 -17.17
N TYR A 154 34.41 2.44 -17.57
CA TYR A 154 33.46 3.22 -18.37
C TYR A 154 32.95 4.45 -17.62
N VAL A 155 32.60 4.32 -16.34
CA VAL A 155 32.18 5.42 -15.46
C VAL A 155 33.24 6.54 -15.40
N ASP A 156 34.52 6.16 -15.32
CA ASP A 156 35.64 7.12 -15.24
C ASP A 156 35.79 7.91 -16.55
N THR A 157 35.26 7.43 -17.67
CA THR A 157 35.27 8.11 -18.99
C THR A 157 33.99 8.87 -19.32
N ASP A 158 32.93 8.68 -18.56
CA ASP A 158 31.63 9.32 -18.79
C ASP A 158 31.66 10.80 -18.42
N GLN A 159 31.62 11.67 -19.44
CA GLN A 159 31.60 13.13 -19.25
C GLN A 159 30.22 13.67 -18.81
N SER A 160 29.15 12.90 -18.95
CA SER A 160 27.80 13.31 -18.55
C SER A 160 27.61 13.31 -17.03
N GLY A 161 28.41 12.55 -16.30
CA GLY A 161 28.29 12.33 -14.86
C GLY A 161 27.12 11.41 -14.45
N ARG A 162 26.29 10.96 -15.40
CA ARG A 162 25.12 10.10 -15.13
C ARG A 162 25.56 8.71 -14.67
N MET A 163 26.54 8.12 -15.34
CA MET A 163 27.07 6.79 -14.96
C MET A 163 27.83 6.84 -13.64
N LYS A 164 28.48 7.97 -13.33
CA LYS A 164 29.08 8.18 -12.01
C LYS A 164 28.04 8.21 -10.92
N MET A 165 26.93 8.93 -11.11
CA MET A 165 25.79 8.98 -10.18
C MET A 165 25.19 7.57 -9.97
N PHE A 166 25.02 6.81 -11.05
CA PHE A 166 24.50 5.44 -10.99
C PHE A 166 25.46 4.50 -10.25
N TRP A 167 26.76 4.61 -10.49
CA TRP A 167 27.79 3.85 -9.78
C TRP A 167 27.80 4.15 -8.28
N GLU A 168 27.77 5.44 -7.91
CA GLU A 168 27.67 5.86 -6.51
C GLU A 168 26.38 5.35 -5.85
N TYR A 169 25.27 5.32 -6.59
CA TYR A 169 24.02 4.73 -6.12
C TYR A 169 24.16 3.24 -5.82
N LEU A 170 24.72 2.44 -6.73
CA LEU A 170 24.94 1.01 -6.52
C LEU A 170 25.84 0.75 -5.29
N GLN A 171 26.93 1.49 -5.16
CA GLN A 171 27.82 1.38 -4.00
C GLN A 171 27.12 1.75 -2.68
N ASN A 172 26.37 2.85 -2.67
CA ASN A 172 25.62 3.29 -1.50
C ASN A 172 24.52 2.29 -1.13
N THR A 173 23.84 1.71 -2.11
CA THR A 173 22.81 0.70 -1.88
C THR A 173 23.39 -0.56 -1.26
N ALA A 174 24.51 -1.07 -1.79
CA ALA A 174 25.19 -2.22 -1.23
C ALA A 174 25.72 -1.94 0.19
N MET A 175 26.33 -0.78 0.40
CA MET A 175 26.77 -0.34 1.74
C MET A 175 25.60 -0.23 2.73
N THR A 176 24.47 0.30 2.30
CA THR A 176 23.25 0.42 3.13
C THR A 176 22.74 -0.97 3.49
N GLN A 177 22.70 -1.89 2.53
CA GLN A 177 22.33 -3.29 2.77
C GLN A 177 23.21 -3.94 3.83
N GLU A 178 24.53 -3.78 3.74
CA GLU A 178 25.47 -4.30 4.76
C GLU A 178 25.21 -3.70 6.15
N TYR A 179 24.93 -2.40 6.23
CA TYR A 179 24.54 -1.79 7.52
C TYR A 179 23.24 -2.39 8.07
N TYR A 180 22.26 -2.64 7.20
CA TYR A 180 21.01 -3.30 7.58
C TYR A 180 21.29 -4.72 8.10
N GLU A 181 22.01 -5.54 7.38
CA GLU A 181 22.30 -6.92 7.75
C GLU A 181 23.03 -7.00 9.09
N LYS A 182 24.09 -6.21 9.25
CA LYS A 182 24.84 -6.13 10.51
C LYS A 182 23.99 -5.64 11.68
N TYR A 183 23.20 -4.58 11.47
CA TYR A 183 22.39 -4.00 12.53
C TYR A 183 21.22 -4.93 12.90
N MET A 184 20.56 -5.52 11.92
CA MET A 184 19.46 -6.46 12.16
C MET A 184 19.95 -7.77 12.79
N SER A 185 21.21 -8.15 12.55
CA SER A 185 21.80 -9.33 13.19
C SER A 185 21.82 -9.25 14.71
N LEU A 186 21.86 -8.05 15.30
CA LEU A 186 21.72 -7.86 16.76
C LEU A 186 20.40 -8.44 17.29
N PHE A 187 19.34 -8.30 16.50
CA PHE A 187 17.99 -8.71 16.90
C PHE A 187 17.74 -10.16 16.55
N THR A 188 18.14 -10.59 15.35
CA THR A 188 17.96 -11.98 14.89
C THR A 188 18.82 -12.96 15.65
N GLN A 189 20.09 -12.62 15.92
CA GLN A 189 21.00 -13.48 16.67
C GLN A 189 20.90 -13.28 18.18
N GLY A 190 20.36 -12.14 18.62
CA GLY A 190 20.05 -11.89 20.03
C GLY A 190 18.83 -12.68 20.53
N ASN A 191 17.95 -13.11 19.65
CA ASN A 191 16.83 -13.99 19.97
C ASN A 191 17.30 -15.44 20.07
N ILE A 192 17.94 -15.77 21.21
CA ILE A 192 18.44 -17.11 21.47
C ILE A 192 17.29 -18.00 21.94
N VAL A 193 16.87 -18.91 21.08
CA VAL A 193 15.90 -19.95 21.45
C VAL A 193 16.60 -20.96 22.36
N ASN A 194 16.25 -20.93 23.66
CA ASN A 194 16.84 -21.90 24.59
C ASN A 194 15.99 -23.18 24.68
N PRO A 195 16.60 -24.35 25.04
CA PRO A 195 15.89 -25.60 25.14
C PRO A 195 14.69 -25.60 26.08
N LEU A 196 14.72 -24.78 27.14
CA LEU A 196 13.61 -24.67 28.10
C LEU A 196 12.37 -24.04 27.44
N MET A 197 12.59 -22.95 26.68
CA MET A 197 11.48 -22.30 25.93
C MET A 197 10.87 -23.26 24.91
N LEU A 198 11.69 -24.03 24.19
CA LEU A 198 11.19 -25.03 23.24
C LEU A 198 10.36 -26.12 23.95
N THR A 199 10.88 -26.63 25.09
CA THR A 199 10.16 -27.62 25.88
C THR A 199 8.81 -27.10 26.37
N GLU A 200 8.77 -25.85 26.81
CA GLU A 200 7.53 -25.21 27.27
C GLU A 200 6.55 -25.01 26.11
N GLN A 201 6.99 -24.53 24.95
CA GLN A 201 6.16 -24.41 23.76
C GLN A 201 5.60 -25.76 23.29
N ILE A 202 6.42 -26.81 23.32
CA ILE A 202 5.99 -28.17 22.97
C ILE A 202 4.93 -28.65 23.97
N ALA A 203 5.15 -28.44 25.27
CA ALA A 203 4.20 -28.82 26.31
C ALA A 203 2.88 -28.06 26.19
N GLU A 204 2.92 -26.75 25.95
CA GLU A 204 1.73 -25.90 25.78
C GLU A 204 0.84 -26.34 24.59
N ASN A 205 1.45 -26.87 23.54
CA ASN A 205 0.73 -27.34 22.36
C ASN A 205 0.28 -28.81 22.48
N ASN A 206 1.11 -29.67 23.07
CA ASN A 206 0.86 -31.10 23.17
C ASN A 206 0.04 -31.50 24.40
N ASN A 207 0.09 -30.73 25.49
CA ASN A 207 -0.72 -31.00 26.66
C ASN A 207 -2.15 -30.49 26.41
N THR A 208 -3.09 -31.44 26.33
CA THR A 208 -4.50 -31.16 26.22
C THR A 208 -5.22 -31.53 27.51
N PHE A 209 -6.35 -30.94 27.74
CA PHE A 209 -7.22 -31.27 28.87
C PHE A 209 -8.67 -31.27 28.44
N ASP A 210 -9.42 -32.12 29.10
CA ASP A 210 -10.87 -32.21 28.97
C ASP A 210 -11.50 -31.48 30.15
N VAL A 211 -12.61 -30.81 29.92
CA VAL A 211 -13.23 -29.98 30.93
C VAL A 211 -14.75 -30.04 30.86
N GLU A 212 -15.35 -30.19 32.01
CA GLU A 212 -16.76 -29.86 32.26
C GLU A 212 -16.83 -28.46 32.84
N PHE A 213 -17.74 -27.63 32.35
CA PHE A 213 -17.88 -26.26 32.85
C PHE A 213 -19.32 -25.75 32.82
N VAL A 214 -19.57 -24.82 33.68
CA VAL A 214 -20.79 -24.02 33.74
C VAL A 214 -20.41 -22.59 33.42
N MET A 215 -21.11 -21.94 32.49
CA MET A 215 -20.90 -20.56 32.14
C MET A 215 -22.16 -19.74 32.43
N LEU A 216 -22.02 -18.71 33.29
CA LEU A 216 -23.06 -17.73 33.54
C LEU A 216 -22.73 -16.47 32.73
N PRO A 217 -23.48 -16.17 31.64
CA PRO A 217 -23.22 -15.00 30.80
C PRO A 217 -23.53 -13.72 31.56
N TYR A 218 -22.83 -12.62 31.21
CA TYR A 218 -23.08 -11.32 31.85
C TYR A 218 -24.43 -10.71 31.51
N GLY A 219 -25.07 -11.17 30.42
CA GLY A 219 -26.32 -10.61 29.92
C GLY A 219 -26.15 -9.30 29.16
N PHE A 220 -27.22 -8.85 28.53
CA PHE A 220 -27.22 -7.62 27.73
C PHE A 220 -27.76 -6.40 28.47
N THR A 221 -28.39 -6.61 29.65
CA THR A 221 -28.99 -5.52 30.44
C THR A 221 -27.93 -4.86 31.30
N LYS A 222 -27.79 -3.55 31.21
CA LYS A 222 -26.85 -2.79 32.06
C LYS A 222 -27.27 -2.88 33.53
N ASP A 223 -26.33 -3.22 34.39
CA ASP A 223 -26.48 -3.14 35.83
C ASP A 223 -26.32 -1.69 36.31
N SER A 224 -27.43 -1.09 36.74
CA SER A 224 -27.45 0.33 37.17
C SER A 224 -26.68 0.60 38.44
N THR A 225 -26.29 -0.44 39.18
CA THR A 225 -25.49 -0.29 40.40
C THR A 225 -24.00 -0.10 40.13
N ILE A 226 -23.55 -0.42 38.88
CA ILE A 226 -22.17 -0.26 38.48
C ILE A 226 -21.99 1.13 37.89
N VAL A 227 -21.23 1.95 38.57
CA VAL A 227 -20.91 3.32 38.13
C VAL A 227 -19.42 3.41 37.79
N VAL A 228 -19.13 4.01 36.64
CA VAL A 228 -17.78 4.39 36.25
C VAL A 228 -17.68 5.92 36.34
N SER A 229 -16.80 6.41 37.19
CA SER A 229 -16.61 7.83 37.39
C SER A 229 -15.66 8.46 36.38
N ASP A 230 -15.79 9.77 36.15
CA ASP A 230 -14.86 10.53 35.30
C ASP A 230 -13.41 10.46 35.80
N SER A 231 -13.22 10.30 37.11
CA SER A 231 -11.89 10.15 37.71
C SER A 231 -11.22 8.84 37.29
N GLU A 232 -11.99 7.75 37.27
CA GLU A 232 -11.49 6.43 36.82
C GLU A 232 -11.18 6.45 35.30
N ILE A 233 -12.04 7.08 34.48
CA ILE A 233 -11.79 7.25 33.07
C ILE A 233 -10.49 8.01 32.82
N LYS A 234 -10.26 9.13 33.53
CA LYS A 234 -9.03 9.92 33.42
C LYS A 234 -7.82 9.14 33.89
N SER A 235 -7.93 8.39 35.00
CA SER A 235 -6.85 7.56 35.53
C SER A 235 -6.45 6.49 34.53
N TYR A 236 -7.41 5.76 33.99
CA TYR A 236 -7.19 4.75 32.97
C TYR A 236 -6.53 5.34 31.73
N TYR A 237 -7.06 6.47 31.22
CA TYR A 237 -6.50 7.16 30.08
C TYR A 237 -5.03 7.54 30.30
N ASN A 238 -4.71 8.13 31.45
CA ASN A 238 -3.34 8.56 31.75
C ASN A 238 -2.36 7.39 31.86
N ALA A 239 -2.79 6.27 32.46
CA ALA A 239 -2.01 5.04 32.53
C ALA A 239 -1.74 4.41 31.17
N HIS A 240 -2.67 4.59 30.23
CA HIS A 240 -2.63 3.99 28.90
C HIS A 240 -2.47 5.02 27.78
N LYS A 241 -1.96 6.22 28.08
CA LYS A 241 -1.92 7.37 27.17
C LYS A 241 -1.26 7.05 25.82
N LYS A 242 -0.23 6.20 25.82
CA LYS A 242 0.47 5.79 24.59
C LYS A 242 -0.44 5.13 23.55
N PHE A 243 -1.49 4.41 23.97
CA PHE A 243 -2.45 3.78 23.06
C PHE A 243 -3.42 4.76 22.39
N TYR A 244 -3.46 6.01 22.86
CA TYR A 244 -4.32 7.07 22.31
C TYR A 244 -3.56 8.08 21.45
N LYS A 245 -2.35 7.75 21.00
CA LYS A 245 -1.61 8.56 20.03
C LYS A 245 -2.36 8.58 18.71
N GLN A 246 -2.48 9.76 18.11
CA GLN A 246 -3.17 9.93 16.81
C GLN A 246 -2.37 10.86 15.90
N PRO A 247 -2.36 10.61 14.59
CA PRO A 247 -1.88 11.57 13.60
C PRO A 247 -2.87 12.72 13.42
N ALA A 248 -2.42 13.82 12.81
CA ALA A 248 -3.32 14.87 12.34
C ALA A 248 -4.31 14.30 11.33
N SER A 249 -5.59 14.61 11.51
CA SER A 249 -6.64 14.15 10.59
C SER A 249 -7.83 15.11 10.55
N ARG A 250 -8.70 14.92 9.56
CA ARG A 250 -9.86 15.77 9.32
C ARG A 250 -11.12 14.92 9.16
N ASP A 251 -12.22 15.36 9.75
CA ASP A 251 -13.54 14.83 9.46
C ASP A 251 -14.22 15.74 8.44
N ILE A 252 -14.56 15.20 7.29
CA ILE A 252 -15.26 15.92 6.23
C ILE A 252 -16.55 15.22 5.84
N GLU A 253 -17.46 15.97 5.24
CA GLU A 253 -18.57 15.45 4.44
C GLU A 253 -18.44 16.04 3.04
N TYR A 254 -18.74 15.27 2.01
CA TYR A 254 -18.67 15.78 0.64
C TYR A 254 -19.84 15.31 -0.21
N VAL A 255 -20.24 16.15 -1.17
CA VAL A 255 -21.18 15.84 -2.23
C VAL A 255 -20.40 15.76 -3.53
N VAL A 256 -20.68 14.76 -4.35
CA VAL A 256 -20.06 14.55 -5.67
C VAL A 256 -21.13 14.64 -6.76
N PHE A 257 -20.80 15.39 -7.81
CA PHE A 257 -21.54 15.45 -9.06
C PHE A 257 -20.66 14.76 -10.11
N GLU A 258 -20.95 13.48 -10.37
CA GLU A 258 -20.25 12.68 -11.36
C GLU A 258 -20.80 13.01 -12.74
N VAL A 259 -19.90 13.32 -13.67
CA VAL A 259 -20.24 13.62 -15.06
C VAL A 259 -20.42 12.30 -15.79
N VAL A 260 -21.65 12.00 -16.17
CA VAL A 260 -22.00 10.84 -17.00
C VAL A 260 -22.51 11.33 -18.36
N PRO A 261 -22.24 10.57 -19.45
CA PRO A 261 -22.71 10.94 -20.78
C PRO A 261 -24.24 11.09 -20.85
N SER A 262 -24.70 12.08 -21.58
CA SER A 262 -26.12 12.29 -21.86
C SER A 262 -26.62 11.34 -22.98
N ALA A 263 -27.93 11.27 -23.17
CA ALA A 263 -28.49 10.51 -24.29
C ALA A 263 -28.00 11.02 -25.65
N GLU A 264 -27.74 12.30 -25.77
CA GLU A 264 -27.18 12.94 -26.95
C GLU A 264 -25.72 12.54 -27.17
N ASP A 265 -24.93 12.43 -26.11
CA ASP A 265 -23.54 11.97 -26.17
C ASP A 265 -23.48 10.49 -26.60
N ILE A 266 -24.35 9.65 -26.03
CA ILE A 266 -24.49 8.23 -26.41
C ILE A 266 -24.88 8.10 -27.89
N ALA A 267 -25.85 8.89 -28.34
CA ALA A 267 -26.25 8.90 -29.75
C ALA A 267 -25.12 9.38 -30.67
N ALA A 268 -24.29 10.33 -30.23
CA ALA A 268 -23.13 10.81 -30.99
C ALA A 268 -22.05 9.73 -31.12
N ALA A 269 -21.77 8.95 -30.07
CA ALA A 269 -20.84 7.84 -30.12
C ALA A 269 -21.31 6.74 -31.10
N ASN A 270 -22.58 6.37 -31.04
CA ASN A 270 -23.17 5.43 -32.01
C ASN A 270 -23.02 5.95 -33.45
N LYS A 271 -23.37 7.21 -33.69
CA LYS A 271 -23.25 7.84 -34.99
C LYS A 271 -21.80 7.82 -35.51
N ALA A 272 -20.84 8.18 -34.64
CA ALA A 272 -19.42 8.17 -34.99
C ALA A 272 -18.92 6.77 -35.38
N LEU A 273 -19.42 5.70 -34.75
CA LEU A 273 -19.12 4.33 -35.14
C LEU A 273 -19.75 3.98 -36.49
N VAL A 274 -21.02 4.32 -36.69
CA VAL A 274 -21.76 4.02 -37.94
C VAL A 274 -21.12 4.73 -39.12
N GLU A 275 -20.61 5.93 -38.98
CA GLU A 275 -19.96 6.70 -40.07
C GLU A 275 -18.73 6.00 -40.64
N VAL A 276 -18.01 5.20 -39.83
CA VAL A 276 -16.79 4.49 -40.25
C VAL A 276 -17.01 2.97 -40.43
N TYR A 277 -18.24 2.49 -40.23
CA TYR A 277 -18.56 1.06 -40.22
C TYR A 277 -18.30 0.37 -41.57
N ASP A 278 -18.70 0.98 -42.66
CA ASP A 278 -18.55 0.36 -44.02
C ASP A 278 -17.06 0.23 -44.37
N GLU A 279 -16.23 1.18 -44.00
CA GLU A 279 -14.78 1.10 -44.17
C GLU A 279 -14.19 0.03 -43.24
N PHE A 280 -14.61 -0.06 -41.97
CA PHE A 280 -14.23 -1.14 -41.06
C PHE A 280 -14.54 -2.52 -41.64
N ALA A 281 -15.74 -2.71 -42.21
CA ALA A 281 -16.16 -3.98 -42.74
C ALA A 281 -15.32 -4.41 -43.95
N SER A 282 -14.86 -3.47 -44.79
CA SER A 282 -14.19 -3.73 -46.06
C SER A 282 -12.67 -3.62 -46.04
N THR A 283 -12.07 -2.89 -45.07
CA THR A 283 -10.61 -2.68 -45.08
C THR A 283 -9.81 -3.94 -44.75
N ASP A 284 -8.64 -4.06 -45.39
CA ASP A 284 -7.64 -5.09 -45.05
C ASP A 284 -6.58 -4.61 -44.07
N ASN A 285 -6.41 -3.27 -43.92
CA ASN A 285 -5.42 -2.68 -43.01
C ASN A 285 -6.05 -2.29 -41.69
N MET A 286 -6.43 -3.29 -40.90
CA MET A 286 -7.10 -3.10 -39.61
C MET A 286 -6.25 -2.29 -38.60
N LYS A 287 -4.94 -2.50 -38.60
CA LYS A 287 -4.05 -1.81 -37.63
C LYS A 287 -4.10 -0.28 -37.81
N SER A 288 -3.94 0.19 -39.03
CA SER A 288 -3.99 1.64 -39.32
C SER A 288 -5.40 2.20 -39.18
N PHE A 289 -6.41 1.43 -39.59
CA PHE A 289 -7.80 1.85 -39.49
C PHE A 289 -8.24 2.04 -38.03
N LEU A 290 -8.02 1.04 -37.16
CA LEU A 290 -8.42 1.11 -35.76
C LEU A 290 -7.60 2.15 -34.97
N LEU A 291 -6.32 2.37 -35.32
CA LEU A 291 -5.52 3.44 -34.72
C LEU A 291 -6.13 4.83 -35.00
N ALA A 292 -6.74 5.03 -36.17
CA ALA A 292 -7.32 6.32 -36.54
C ALA A 292 -8.79 6.49 -36.08
N ASN A 293 -9.55 5.40 -35.99
CA ASN A 293 -11.01 5.43 -35.91
C ASN A 293 -11.60 4.73 -34.70
N SER A 294 -10.80 4.12 -33.81
CA SER A 294 -11.30 3.33 -32.69
C SER A 294 -10.67 3.78 -31.38
N ASP A 295 -11.42 3.66 -30.29
CA ASP A 295 -10.90 3.89 -28.95
C ASP A 295 -10.04 2.70 -28.48
N ARG A 296 -10.16 1.56 -29.16
CA ARG A 296 -9.34 0.36 -28.97
C ARG A 296 -8.44 0.10 -30.16
N GLN A 297 -7.16 -0.19 -29.92
CA GLN A 297 -6.20 -0.54 -30.95
C GLN A 297 -6.31 -2.03 -31.34
N TYR A 298 -5.85 -2.35 -32.55
CA TYR A 298 -5.72 -3.74 -33.02
C TYR A 298 -4.49 -4.40 -32.38
N ASP A 299 -4.69 -5.55 -31.72
CA ASP A 299 -3.64 -6.26 -30.99
C ASP A 299 -3.18 -7.58 -31.65
N ALA A 300 -3.85 -8.05 -32.71
CA ALA A 300 -3.57 -9.32 -33.40
C ALA A 300 -3.58 -10.58 -32.49
N HIS A 301 -4.08 -10.48 -31.25
CA HIS A 301 -4.12 -11.58 -30.30
C HIS A 301 -5.06 -12.73 -30.75
N TRP A 302 -4.68 -13.96 -30.42
CA TRP A 302 -5.52 -15.14 -30.61
C TRP A 302 -6.36 -15.40 -29.35
N TYR A 303 -7.61 -15.06 -29.42
CA TYR A 303 -8.56 -15.21 -28.32
C TYR A 303 -9.23 -16.57 -28.32
N LYS A 304 -9.34 -17.20 -27.16
CA LYS A 304 -10.28 -18.31 -26.92
C LYS A 304 -11.61 -17.78 -26.41
N GLU A 305 -12.65 -18.61 -26.50
CA GLU A 305 -13.98 -18.27 -26.00
C GLU A 305 -13.93 -17.91 -24.52
N GLY A 306 -14.52 -16.78 -24.16
CA GLY A 306 -14.54 -16.22 -22.81
C GLY A 306 -13.48 -15.14 -22.53
N GLU A 307 -12.38 -15.09 -23.26
CA GLU A 307 -11.32 -14.10 -23.03
C GLU A 307 -11.75 -12.67 -23.40
N LEU A 308 -12.58 -12.52 -24.42
CA LEU A 308 -13.13 -11.23 -24.82
C LEU A 308 -14.19 -10.67 -23.85
N ASN A 309 -14.62 -11.43 -22.85
CA ASN A 309 -15.48 -10.92 -21.77
C ASN A 309 -14.83 -9.77 -20.99
N SER A 310 -13.50 -9.69 -21.01
CA SER A 310 -12.76 -8.55 -20.44
C SER A 310 -12.95 -7.25 -21.22
N VAL A 311 -13.37 -7.34 -22.49
CA VAL A 311 -13.74 -6.20 -23.33
C VAL A 311 -15.24 -5.94 -23.22
N SER A 312 -16.05 -6.95 -23.54
CA SER A 312 -17.50 -6.95 -23.42
C SER A 312 -18.06 -8.35 -23.65
N THR A 313 -19.11 -8.71 -22.93
CA THR A 313 -19.81 -9.98 -23.11
C THR A 313 -20.44 -10.10 -24.48
N VAL A 314 -21.04 -9.01 -25.00
CA VAL A 314 -21.67 -9.01 -26.34
C VAL A 314 -20.64 -9.17 -27.47
N VAL A 315 -19.42 -8.65 -27.28
CA VAL A 315 -18.30 -8.83 -28.20
C VAL A 315 -17.85 -10.29 -28.22
N ASN A 316 -17.70 -10.90 -27.04
CA ASN A 316 -17.32 -12.30 -26.91
C ASN A 316 -18.36 -13.24 -27.54
N GLU A 317 -19.63 -13.06 -27.20
CA GLU A 317 -20.73 -13.86 -27.72
C GLU A 317 -20.79 -13.81 -29.24
N TYR A 318 -20.67 -12.60 -29.82
CA TYR A 318 -20.66 -12.48 -31.29
C TYR A 318 -19.43 -13.16 -31.90
N ALA A 319 -18.23 -12.85 -31.39
CA ALA A 319 -16.98 -13.35 -31.94
C ALA A 319 -16.94 -14.88 -32.02
N PHE A 320 -17.53 -15.58 -31.04
CA PHE A 320 -17.55 -17.05 -30.97
C PHE A 320 -18.83 -17.69 -31.51
N THR A 321 -19.76 -16.88 -32.04
CA THR A 321 -20.88 -17.43 -32.78
C THR A 321 -20.37 -18.19 -34.02
N LYS A 322 -21.07 -19.25 -34.41
CA LYS A 322 -20.72 -20.07 -35.59
C LYS A 322 -20.82 -19.24 -36.86
N ASN A 323 -19.77 -19.28 -37.68
CA ASN A 323 -19.65 -18.52 -38.94
C ASN A 323 -19.69 -16.98 -38.72
N ALA A 324 -19.26 -16.47 -37.57
CA ALA A 324 -19.14 -15.04 -37.38
C ALA A 324 -18.15 -14.43 -38.39
N SER A 325 -18.51 -13.30 -38.98
CA SER A 325 -17.69 -12.55 -39.95
C SER A 325 -17.56 -11.09 -39.47
N VAL A 326 -18.54 -10.24 -39.84
CA VAL A 326 -18.62 -8.85 -39.37
C VAL A 326 -19.95 -8.67 -38.65
N SER A 327 -19.91 -8.14 -37.40
CA SER A 327 -21.14 -7.90 -36.63
C SER A 327 -21.89 -6.67 -37.14
N SER A 328 -23.20 -6.62 -36.89
CA SER A 328 -23.88 -5.32 -36.78
C SER A 328 -23.27 -4.51 -35.64
N VAL A 329 -23.70 -3.26 -35.45
CA VAL A 329 -23.35 -2.48 -34.28
C VAL A 329 -23.93 -3.16 -33.04
N LEU A 330 -23.05 -3.43 -32.05
CA LEU A 330 -23.36 -3.99 -30.74
C LEU A 330 -23.24 -2.87 -29.72
N GLN A 331 -24.04 -2.94 -28.68
CA GLN A 331 -23.98 -1.98 -27.57
C GLN A 331 -23.85 -2.72 -26.24
N ASP A 332 -22.94 -2.23 -25.40
CA ASP A 332 -22.79 -2.66 -24.02
C ASP A 332 -22.58 -1.42 -23.15
N GLY A 333 -23.58 -1.12 -22.32
CA GLY A 333 -23.60 0.13 -21.56
C GLY A 333 -23.57 1.37 -22.47
N GLU A 334 -22.55 2.19 -22.27
CA GLU A 334 -22.31 3.44 -23.01
C GLU A 334 -21.33 3.26 -24.18
N THR A 335 -20.87 2.04 -24.44
CA THR A 335 -19.89 1.74 -25.50
C THR A 335 -20.56 0.99 -26.66
N PHE A 336 -20.23 1.41 -27.87
CA PHE A 336 -20.64 0.75 -29.11
C PHE A 336 -19.49 0.02 -29.74
N TYR A 337 -19.77 -1.17 -30.27
CA TYR A 337 -18.78 -2.06 -30.88
C TYR A 337 -19.22 -2.51 -32.28
N ALA A 338 -18.22 -2.76 -33.15
CA ALA A 338 -18.35 -3.65 -34.28
C ALA A 338 -17.17 -4.62 -34.27
N VAL A 339 -17.46 -5.89 -34.52
CA VAL A 339 -16.48 -6.98 -34.42
C VAL A 339 -16.30 -7.61 -35.82
N LYS A 340 -15.06 -7.76 -36.26
CA LYS A 340 -14.70 -8.49 -37.47
C LYS A 340 -13.80 -9.66 -37.10
N VAL A 341 -14.24 -10.87 -37.38
CA VAL A 341 -13.42 -12.08 -37.25
C VAL A 341 -12.46 -12.13 -38.41
N MET A 342 -11.17 -12.00 -38.12
CA MET A 342 -10.11 -11.97 -39.14
C MET A 342 -9.64 -13.36 -39.52
N GLU A 343 -9.47 -14.22 -38.53
CA GLU A 343 -8.96 -15.58 -38.69
C GLU A 343 -9.52 -16.49 -37.60
N GLU A 344 -9.64 -17.78 -37.94
CA GLU A 344 -9.99 -18.85 -37.01
C GLU A 344 -9.00 -20.01 -37.20
N ALA A 345 -8.38 -20.47 -36.13
CA ALA A 345 -7.38 -21.53 -36.16
C ALA A 345 -7.35 -22.33 -34.85
N LEU A 346 -6.76 -23.52 -34.91
CA LEU A 346 -6.32 -24.26 -33.75
C LEU A 346 -4.94 -23.72 -33.34
N VAL A 347 -4.85 -23.08 -32.18
CA VAL A 347 -3.65 -22.39 -31.71
C VAL A 347 -3.29 -22.90 -30.30
N PRO A 348 -2.04 -23.34 -30.06
CA PRO A 348 -1.62 -23.79 -28.75
C PRO A 348 -1.59 -22.63 -27.73
N GLU A 349 -1.68 -22.96 -26.44
CA GLU A 349 -1.53 -21.96 -25.38
C GLU A 349 -0.07 -21.59 -25.17
N GLU A 350 0.85 -22.54 -25.41
CA GLU A 350 2.30 -22.34 -25.30
C GLU A 350 3.03 -23.11 -26.40
N VAL A 351 4.17 -22.57 -26.81
CA VAL A 351 5.10 -23.21 -27.75
C VAL A 351 6.44 -23.43 -27.06
N PHE A 352 7.05 -24.60 -27.33
CA PHE A 352 8.37 -24.96 -26.83
C PHE A 352 9.40 -24.56 -27.87
N VAL A 353 10.25 -23.60 -27.56
CA VAL A 353 11.12 -22.96 -28.54
C VAL A 353 12.56 -22.85 -28.05
N LYS A 354 13.50 -22.89 -29.00
CA LYS A 354 14.86 -22.40 -28.88
C LYS A 354 14.95 -21.05 -29.55
N PHE A 355 15.81 -20.14 -29.05
CA PHE A 355 15.97 -18.85 -29.71
C PHE A 355 17.43 -18.37 -29.65
N ALA A 356 17.78 -17.48 -30.60
CA ALA A 356 19.06 -16.84 -30.72
C ALA A 356 18.92 -15.43 -31.30
N PRO A 357 19.83 -14.49 -31.01
CA PRO A 357 19.81 -13.15 -31.60
C PRO A 357 19.96 -13.19 -33.14
N VAL A 358 19.14 -12.42 -33.87
CA VAL A 358 19.11 -12.41 -35.35
C VAL A 358 20.44 -11.94 -35.97
N ASN A 359 21.19 -11.09 -35.28
CA ASN A 359 22.44 -10.50 -35.76
C ASN A 359 23.69 -11.35 -35.43
N SER A 360 23.52 -12.58 -34.92
CA SER A 360 24.64 -13.47 -34.61
C SER A 360 25.24 -14.05 -35.89
N GLU A 361 26.55 -14.16 -36.02
CA GLU A 361 27.23 -14.71 -37.19
C GLU A 361 26.87 -16.18 -37.46
N ASN A 362 26.32 -16.90 -36.48
CA ASN A 362 26.05 -18.33 -36.57
C ASN A 362 24.76 -18.74 -35.82
N VAL A 363 23.61 -18.14 -36.20
CA VAL A 363 22.30 -18.39 -35.57
C VAL A 363 21.97 -19.88 -35.46
N ASP A 364 22.28 -20.68 -36.51
CA ASP A 364 21.97 -22.11 -36.53
C ASP A 364 22.76 -22.92 -35.53
N SER A 365 24.02 -22.57 -35.31
CA SER A 365 24.84 -23.20 -34.28
C SER A 365 24.36 -22.85 -32.87
N LEU A 366 23.97 -21.59 -32.66
CA LEU A 366 23.41 -21.14 -31.38
C LEU A 366 22.08 -21.85 -31.08
N LEU A 367 21.18 -21.96 -32.05
CA LEU A 367 19.93 -22.70 -31.88
C LEU A 367 20.12 -24.19 -31.60
N THR A 368 21.26 -24.78 -32.06
CA THR A 368 21.55 -26.19 -31.79
C THR A 368 21.86 -26.42 -30.31
N VAL A 369 22.63 -25.52 -29.68
CA VAL A 369 23.06 -25.64 -28.29
C VAL A 369 22.11 -24.97 -27.29
N ALA A 370 21.18 -24.10 -27.75
CA ALA A 370 20.23 -23.41 -26.89
C ALA A 370 19.30 -24.39 -26.17
N GLU A 371 19.09 -24.16 -24.88
CA GLU A 371 18.10 -24.87 -24.08
C GLU A 371 16.69 -24.41 -24.49
N PRO A 372 15.77 -25.33 -24.80
CA PRO A 372 14.41 -24.96 -25.19
C PRO A 372 13.57 -24.61 -23.97
N GLN A 373 12.67 -23.63 -24.11
CA GLN A 373 11.75 -23.22 -23.07
C GLN A 373 10.33 -23.04 -23.61
N TRP A 374 9.33 -23.16 -22.70
CA TRP A 374 7.93 -22.87 -23.01
C TRP A 374 7.69 -21.38 -23.02
N ILE A 375 7.10 -20.87 -24.10
CA ILE A 375 6.69 -19.47 -24.22
C ILE A 375 5.17 -19.43 -24.41
N PRO A 376 4.43 -18.76 -23.50
CA PRO A 376 3.01 -18.51 -23.69
C PRO A 376 2.78 -17.43 -24.74
N GLN A 377 1.54 -17.35 -25.24
CA GLN A 377 1.15 -16.25 -26.10
C GLN A 377 1.27 -14.92 -25.37
N THR A 378 2.11 -14.04 -25.89
CA THR A 378 2.30 -12.66 -25.41
C THR A 378 2.29 -11.70 -26.60
N THR A 379 2.01 -10.42 -26.34
CA THR A 379 1.99 -9.38 -27.37
C THR A 379 3.29 -9.34 -28.18
N GLY A 380 3.17 -9.39 -29.49
CA GLY A 380 4.29 -9.41 -30.43
C GLY A 380 4.82 -10.80 -30.77
N PHE A 381 4.26 -11.88 -30.20
CA PHE A 381 4.62 -13.28 -30.47
C PHE A 381 3.48 -14.08 -31.16
N GLU A 382 2.46 -13.40 -31.63
CA GLU A 382 1.24 -14.02 -32.16
C GLU A 382 1.52 -14.97 -33.34
N ASP A 383 2.47 -14.62 -34.21
CA ASP A 383 2.85 -15.43 -35.37
C ASP A 383 3.68 -16.68 -34.99
N LEU A 384 4.36 -16.62 -33.82
CA LEU A 384 5.07 -17.76 -33.28
C LEU A 384 4.11 -18.87 -32.87
N MET A 385 2.92 -18.52 -32.37
CA MET A 385 1.90 -19.48 -31.91
C MET A 385 1.30 -20.33 -33.03
N THR A 386 1.34 -19.84 -34.27
CA THR A 386 0.84 -20.58 -35.46
C THR A 386 1.95 -21.24 -36.26
N ALA A 387 3.18 -21.08 -35.84
CA ALA A 387 4.35 -21.60 -36.50
C ALA A 387 4.45 -23.14 -36.39
N LYS A 388 4.82 -23.81 -37.48
CA LYS A 388 4.93 -25.28 -37.50
C LYS A 388 6.17 -25.75 -36.74
N LYS A 389 6.07 -26.93 -36.15
CA LYS A 389 7.22 -27.63 -35.56
C LYS A 389 8.39 -27.70 -36.52
N GLY A 390 9.57 -27.31 -36.10
CA GLY A 390 10.80 -27.23 -36.89
C GLY A 390 10.99 -25.93 -37.68
N SER A 391 9.97 -25.07 -37.79
CA SER A 391 10.10 -23.77 -38.45
C SER A 391 10.85 -22.75 -37.62
N LYS A 392 11.42 -21.75 -38.30
CA LYS A 392 12.06 -20.60 -37.70
C LYS A 392 11.21 -19.35 -37.94
N VAL A 393 10.98 -18.59 -36.89
CA VAL A 393 10.24 -17.32 -36.93
C VAL A 393 11.11 -16.23 -36.30
N THR A 394 11.21 -15.09 -36.95
CA THR A 394 11.97 -13.94 -36.43
C THR A 394 10.99 -12.96 -35.80
N VAL A 395 11.17 -12.71 -34.51
CA VAL A 395 10.32 -11.79 -33.72
C VAL A 395 11.24 -10.95 -32.83
N ASN A 396 11.04 -9.64 -32.82
CA ASN A 396 11.72 -8.70 -31.91
C ASN A 396 13.26 -8.85 -31.88
N GLY A 397 13.88 -9.11 -33.03
CA GLY A 397 15.34 -9.25 -33.13
C GLY A 397 15.89 -10.61 -32.69
N LEU A 398 15.02 -11.57 -32.39
CA LEU A 398 15.35 -12.95 -32.07
C LEU A 398 14.81 -13.90 -33.14
N VAL A 399 15.55 -14.95 -33.46
CA VAL A 399 15.11 -16.07 -34.28
C VAL A 399 14.68 -17.18 -33.35
N PHE A 400 13.41 -17.59 -33.44
CA PHE A 400 12.83 -18.68 -32.66
C PHE A 400 12.71 -19.92 -33.56
N GLN A 401 13.11 -21.08 -33.04
CA GLN A 401 12.85 -22.37 -33.66
C GLN A 401 11.85 -23.14 -32.82
N VAL A 402 10.70 -23.48 -33.40
CA VAL A 402 9.65 -24.25 -32.72
C VAL A 402 10.09 -25.71 -32.59
N VAL A 403 10.24 -26.19 -31.36
CA VAL A 403 10.62 -27.57 -31.06
C VAL A 403 9.39 -28.43 -30.81
N ASP A 404 8.42 -27.91 -30.05
CA ASP A 404 7.15 -28.58 -29.75
C ASP A 404 6.05 -27.58 -29.41
N THR A 405 4.82 -28.05 -29.28
CA THR A 405 3.65 -27.23 -28.93
C THR A 405 2.77 -27.98 -27.95
N LYS A 406 2.10 -27.28 -27.04
CA LYS A 406 1.00 -27.85 -26.26
C LYS A 406 -0.23 -28.12 -27.15
N ASP A 407 -1.24 -28.80 -26.59
CA ASP A 407 -2.49 -29.06 -27.31
C ASP A 407 -3.10 -27.73 -27.79
N ALA A 408 -3.47 -27.74 -29.07
CA ALA A 408 -4.04 -26.56 -29.71
C ALA A 408 -5.56 -26.52 -29.48
N VAL A 409 -6.05 -25.35 -29.12
CA VAL A 409 -7.48 -25.07 -28.94
C VAL A 409 -7.99 -24.12 -30.01
N ALA A 410 -9.29 -24.15 -30.27
CA ALA A 410 -9.91 -23.22 -31.21
C ALA A 410 -9.81 -21.79 -30.70
N LYS A 411 -9.14 -20.93 -31.45
CA LYS A 411 -9.00 -19.51 -31.16
C LYS A 411 -9.37 -18.67 -32.39
N LYS A 412 -9.72 -17.43 -32.15
CA LYS A 412 -10.03 -16.45 -33.19
C LYS A 412 -9.18 -15.19 -33.00
N ARG A 413 -8.75 -14.64 -34.14
CA ARG A 413 -8.15 -13.32 -34.23
C ARG A 413 -9.25 -12.35 -34.66
N VAL A 414 -9.48 -11.30 -33.85
CA VAL A 414 -10.59 -10.37 -34.07
C VAL A 414 -10.11 -8.94 -34.15
N ALA A 415 -10.76 -8.13 -34.97
CA ALA A 415 -10.66 -6.69 -34.95
C ALA A 415 -11.91 -6.12 -34.29
N ILE A 416 -11.74 -5.20 -33.35
CA ILE A 416 -12.84 -4.61 -32.56
C ILE A 416 -12.78 -3.11 -32.75
N LEU A 417 -13.74 -2.58 -33.52
CA LEU A 417 -14.01 -1.15 -33.56
C LEU A 417 -14.85 -0.78 -32.34
N SER A 418 -14.40 0.16 -31.54
CA SER A 418 -15.13 0.64 -30.35
C SER A 418 -15.25 2.15 -30.34
N LYS A 419 -16.39 2.63 -29.86
CA LYS A 419 -16.68 4.04 -29.55
C LYS A 419 -17.39 4.13 -28.22
N GLU A 420 -16.70 4.67 -27.22
CA GLU A 420 -17.27 4.97 -25.91
C GLU A 420 -17.93 6.36 -25.93
N ALA A 421 -19.10 6.46 -25.33
CA ALA A 421 -19.75 7.75 -25.15
C ALA A 421 -18.99 8.56 -24.11
N VAL A 422 -18.49 9.72 -24.51
CA VAL A 422 -17.81 10.67 -23.63
C VAL A 422 -18.70 11.90 -23.48
N ALA A 423 -18.86 12.35 -22.24
CA ALA A 423 -19.66 13.54 -21.95
C ALA A 423 -19.15 14.77 -22.73
N GLY A 424 -20.01 15.35 -23.56
CA GLY A 424 -19.71 16.54 -24.33
C GLY A 424 -19.70 17.81 -23.44
N LYS A 425 -19.27 18.93 -24.02
CA LYS A 425 -19.16 20.20 -23.30
C LYS A 425 -20.48 20.66 -22.65
N GLU A 426 -21.61 20.43 -23.30
CA GLU A 426 -22.92 20.80 -22.78
C GLU A 426 -23.28 19.96 -21.56
N THR A 427 -23.03 18.65 -21.62
CA THR A 427 -23.22 17.72 -20.50
C THR A 427 -22.34 18.11 -19.31
N VAL A 428 -21.05 18.31 -19.53
CA VAL A 428 -20.09 18.75 -18.49
C VAL A 428 -20.54 20.08 -17.86
N ASN A 429 -20.93 21.07 -18.69
CA ASN A 429 -21.43 22.37 -18.19
C ASN A 429 -22.73 22.22 -17.39
N GLY A 430 -23.61 21.28 -17.75
CA GLY A 430 -24.81 20.97 -17.01
C GLY A 430 -24.51 20.47 -15.58
N PHE A 431 -23.57 19.52 -15.45
CA PHE A 431 -23.13 19.04 -14.13
C PHE A 431 -22.38 20.09 -13.34
N TYR A 432 -21.50 20.87 -13.99
CA TYR A 432 -20.83 22.00 -13.35
C TYR A 432 -21.84 23.02 -12.80
N SER A 433 -22.89 23.33 -13.56
CA SER A 433 -23.92 24.27 -13.12
C SER A 433 -24.70 23.76 -11.89
N LYS A 434 -25.00 22.47 -11.83
CA LYS A 434 -25.60 21.83 -10.65
C LYS A 434 -24.64 21.93 -9.44
N ALA A 435 -23.37 21.57 -9.61
CA ALA A 435 -22.37 21.68 -8.57
C ALA A 435 -22.18 23.13 -8.09
N ASN A 436 -22.22 24.11 -9.02
CA ASN A 436 -22.08 25.52 -8.71
C ASN A 436 -23.30 26.08 -7.94
N THR A 437 -24.49 25.65 -8.31
CA THR A 437 -25.71 26.00 -7.59
C THR A 437 -25.63 25.49 -6.15
N PHE A 438 -25.24 24.23 -5.97
CA PHE A 438 -25.03 23.64 -4.66
C PHE A 438 -23.95 24.39 -3.85
N ALA A 439 -22.75 24.59 -4.43
CA ALA A 439 -21.65 25.31 -3.77
C ALA A 439 -22.08 26.74 -3.35
N THR A 440 -22.81 27.44 -4.18
CA THR A 440 -23.33 28.78 -3.87
C THR A 440 -24.26 28.77 -2.67
N LYS A 441 -25.17 27.79 -2.56
CA LYS A 441 -26.05 27.61 -1.40
C LYS A 441 -25.30 27.39 -0.10
N THR A 442 -24.14 26.71 -0.14
CA THR A 442 -23.33 26.50 1.07
C THR A 442 -22.76 27.80 1.63
N ALA A 443 -22.57 28.82 0.79
CA ALA A 443 -21.91 30.08 1.16
C ALA A 443 -20.64 29.89 2.00
N GLY A 444 -19.87 28.81 1.75
CA GLY A 444 -18.64 28.47 2.42
C GLY A 444 -18.82 27.99 3.88
N LYS A 445 -20.01 27.59 4.30
CA LYS A 445 -20.31 27.18 5.69
C LYS A 445 -20.88 25.77 5.77
N TYR A 446 -20.41 24.97 6.72
CA TYR A 446 -20.87 23.61 6.97
C TYR A 446 -22.39 23.53 7.30
N GLU A 447 -22.93 24.47 8.09
CA GLU A 447 -24.34 24.45 8.44
C GLU A 447 -25.24 24.70 7.22
N ASN A 448 -24.79 25.52 6.28
CA ASN A 448 -25.51 25.73 5.02
C ASN A 448 -25.33 24.53 4.07
N PHE A 449 -24.15 23.88 4.11
CA PHE A 449 -23.92 22.65 3.37
C PHE A 449 -24.97 21.58 3.75
N LYS A 450 -25.20 21.34 5.04
CA LYS A 450 -26.21 20.40 5.50
C LYS A 450 -27.61 20.73 4.97
N LYS A 451 -28.01 22.02 5.03
CA LYS A 451 -29.27 22.48 4.50
C LYS A 451 -29.38 22.27 2.98
N ALA A 452 -28.30 22.57 2.25
CA ALA A 452 -28.27 22.38 0.81
C ALA A 452 -28.37 20.89 0.42
N VAL A 453 -27.78 20.00 1.21
CA VAL A 453 -27.91 18.54 1.04
C VAL A 453 -29.37 18.10 1.15
N GLU A 454 -30.10 18.59 2.18
CA GLU A 454 -31.52 18.29 2.40
C GLU A 454 -32.41 18.89 1.28
N GLU A 455 -32.16 20.15 0.92
CA GLU A 455 -32.95 20.87 -0.09
C GLU A 455 -32.80 20.30 -1.51
N GLU A 456 -31.58 19.91 -1.89
CA GLU A 456 -31.29 19.35 -3.22
C GLU A 456 -31.52 17.83 -3.28
N GLY A 457 -31.74 17.16 -2.12
CA GLY A 457 -31.95 15.72 -2.06
C GLY A 457 -30.70 14.92 -2.50
N VAL A 458 -29.49 15.49 -2.32
CA VAL A 458 -28.23 14.84 -2.68
C VAL A 458 -27.67 14.12 -1.47
N TYR A 459 -26.77 13.14 -1.73
CA TYR A 459 -26.15 12.38 -0.66
C TYR A 459 -24.80 12.99 -0.24
N ALA A 460 -24.63 13.23 1.05
CA ALA A 460 -23.36 13.65 1.63
C ALA A 460 -22.59 12.43 2.14
N HIS A 461 -21.42 12.21 1.60
CA HIS A 461 -20.52 11.11 1.95
C HIS A 461 -19.62 11.52 3.13
N PRO A 462 -19.71 10.84 4.30
CA PRO A 462 -18.85 11.15 5.43
C PRO A 462 -17.49 10.48 5.28
N VAL A 463 -16.43 11.21 5.63
CA VAL A 463 -15.07 10.68 5.78
C VAL A 463 -14.53 11.10 7.13
N ASN A 464 -14.32 10.13 8.02
CA ASN A 464 -13.82 10.37 9.35
C ASN A 464 -12.30 10.11 9.42
N LYS A 465 -11.59 10.98 10.14
CA LYS A 465 -10.14 10.89 10.37
C LYS A 465 -9.32 10.73 9.08
N MET A 466 -9.68 11.48 8.04
CA MET A 466 -8.91 11.55 6.79
C MET A 466 -7.50 12.05 7.08
N LEU A 467 -6.49 11.29 6.66
CA LEU A 467 -5.07 11.65 6.82
C LEU A 467 -4.63 12.67 5.77
N GLU A 468 -3.59 13.44 6.05
CA GLU A 468 -3.05 14.49 5.18
C GLU A 468 -2.60 13.96 3.80
N GLY A 469 -2.14 12.72 3.73
CA GLY A 469 -1.73 12.07 2.47
C GLY A 469 -2.84 11.32 1.73
N ALA A 470 -4.10 11.40 2.17
CA ALA A 470 -5.19 10.68 1.51
C ALA A 470 -5.38 11.17 0.08
N ASN A 471 -5.42 10.24 -0.87
CA ASN A 471 -5.59 10.50 -2.30
C ASN A 471 -6.82 9.80 -2.87
N ARG A 472 -7.72 9.34 -2.00
CA ARG A 472 -8.93 8.59 -2.38
C ARG A 472 -10.11 8.97 -1.49
N LEU A 473 -11.27 9.17 -2.10
CA LEU A 473 -12.56 9.37 -1.43
C LEU A 473 -13.56 8.32 -1.97
N GLY A 474 -13.85 7.30 -1.17
CA GLY A 474 -14.63 6.16 -1.62
C GLY A 474 -13.98 5.46 -2.81
N SER A 475 -14.65 5.44 -3.96
CA SER A 475 -14.13 4.90 -5.23
C SER A 475 -13.34 5.93 -6.06
N ILE A 476 -13.39 7.22 -5.71
CA ILE A 476 -12.77 8.29 -6.48
C ILE A 476 -11.29 8.38 -6.10
N GLU A 477 -10.41 8.21 -7.07
CA GLU A 477 -8.96 8.36 -6.94
C GLU A 477 -8.51 9.78 -7.32
N ASN A 478 -7.27 10.14 -7.01
CA ASN A 478 -6.66 11.45 -7.30
C ASN A 478 -7.35 12.64 -6.61
N THR A 479 -7.80 12.42 -5.37
CA THR A 479 -8.54 13.42 -4.59
C THR A 479 -7.65 14.29 -3.69
N LYS A 480 -6.35 14.41 -3.99
CA LYS A 480 -5.39 15.22 -3.21
C LYS A 480 -5.84 16.67 -3.00
N GLU A 481 -6.49 17.28 -3.99
CA GLU A 481 -6.97 18.66 -3.89
C GLU A 481 -8.05 18.80 -2.80
N VAL A 482 -8.92 17.80 -2.63
CA VAL A 482 -9.92 17.79 -1.56
C VAL A 482 -9.22 17.65 -0.19
N THR A 483 -8.26 16.76 -0.09
CA THR A 483 -7.47 16.56 1.13
C THR A 483 -6.68 17.82 1.49
N ARG A 484 -5.99 18.43 0.53
CA ARG A 484 -5.26 19.69 0.73
C ARG A 484 -6.19 20.79 1.23
N TRP A 485 -7.34 20.98 0.56
CA TRP A 485 -8.33 21.93 1.01
C TRP A 485 -8.77 21.67 2.46
N ALA A 486 -9.05 20.42 2.83
CA ALA A 486 -9.52 20.06 4.16
C ALA A 486 -8.48 20.37 5.25
N PHE A 487 -7.17 20.25 4.94
CA PHE A 487 -6.10 20.60 5.88
C PHE A 487 -5.81 22.09 5.98
N GLU A 488 -6.15 22.88 4.98
CA GLU A 488 -6.05 24.35 4.98
C GLU A 488 -7.29 25.04 5.55
N ALA A 489 -8.46 24.42 5.45
CA ALA A 489 -9.74 24.97 5.90
C ALA A 489 -9.84 25.03 7.44
N LYS A 490 -10.73 25.88 7.92
CA LYS A 490 -11.13 25.95 9.33
C LYS A 490 -12.37 25.10 9.57
N ALA A 491 -12.49 24.53 10.76
CA ALA A 491 -13.69 23.78 11.14
C ALA A 491 -14.97 24.61 10.88
N GLY A 492 -15.96 23.97 10.29
CA GLY A 492 -17.21 24.61 9.91
C GLY A 492 -17.20 25.32 8.56
N GLN A 493 -16.14 25.21 7.77
CA GLN A 493 -16.09 25.71 6.39
C GLN A 493 -16.57 24.67 5.37
N ALA A 494 -17.12 25.14 4.26
CA ALA A 494 -17.38 24.37 3.04
C ALA A 494 -16.51 24.91 1.89
N SER A 495 -16.12 24.04 0.97
CA SER A 495 -15.30 24.38 -0.18
C SER A 495 -16.10 25.04 -1.30
N ASN A 496 -15.41 25.67 -2.23
CA ASN A 496 -15.88 25.84 -3.59
C ASN A 496 -15.87 24.48 -4.31
N ILE A 497 -16.25 24.46 -5.58
CA ILE A 497 -16.14 23.26 -6.41
C ILE A 497 -14.66 22.87 -6.55
N ILE A 498 -14.36 21.61 -6.26
CA ILE A 498 -13.07 20.99 -6.51
C ILE A 498 -13.29 19.98 -7.65
N THR A 499 -12.56 20.15 -8.75
CA THR A 499 -12.66 19.26 -9.91
C THR A 499 -11.62 18.14 -9.79
N VAL A 500 -12.06 16.89 -9.90
CA VAL A 500 -11.21 15.70 -9.84
C VAL A 500 -11.37 14.89 -11.14
N ASN A 501 -10.26 14.46 -11.73
CA ASN A 501 -10.20 13.65 -12.95
C ASN A 501 -11.02 14.22 -14.15
N ASN A 502 -11.36 15.50 -14.14
CA ASN A 502 -12.19 16.19 -15.13
C ASN A 502 -13.65 15.69 -15.23
N ASN A 503 -14.06 14.69 -14.47
CA ASN A 503 -15.40 14.11 -14.48
C ASN A 503 -16.09 14.08 -13.12
N TYR A 504 -15.45 14.58 -12.05
CA TYR A 504 -16.06 14.69 -10.74
C TYR A 504 -16.00 16.15 -10.25
N PHE A 505 -17.15 16.73 -9.94
CA PHE A 505 -17.25 18.00 -9.26
C PHE A 505 -17.61 17.77 -7.79
N ILE A 506 -16.70 18.07 -6.89
CA ILE A 506 -16.83 17.79 -5.46
C ILE A 506 -17.00 19.10 -4.70
N VAL A 507 -17.96 19.14 -3.78
CA VAL A 507 -18.07 20.19 -2.76
C VAL A 507 -17.93 19.52 -1.42
N ALA A 508 -16.90 19.88 -0.68
CA ALA A 508 -16.58 19.30 0.63
C ALA A 508 -16.87 20.28 1.76
N ALA A 509 -17.15 19.77 2.95
CA ALA A 509 -17.37 20.57 4.14
C ALA A 509 -16.60 19.97 5.33
N LEU A 510 -15.81 20.79 6.04
CA LEU A 510 -14.98 20.39 7.14
C LEU A 510 -15.77 20.39 8.44
N LYS A 511 -16.01 19.20 8.99
CA LYS A 511 -16.78 18.96 10.19
C LYS A 511 -15.91 19.03 11.46
N GLY A 512 -14.73 18.43 11.41
CA GLY A 512 -13.86 18.31 12.58
C GLY A 512 -12.37 18.33 12.23
N ILE A 513 -11.57 18.79 13.18
CA ILE A 513 -10.11 18.83 13.11
C ILE A 513 -9.57 18.02 14.28
N HIS A 514 -8.74 17.03 13.97
CA HIS A 514 -7.98 16.27 14.94
C HIS A 514 -6.50 16.61 14.76
N GLU A 515 -5.92 17.22 15.78
CA GLU A 515 -4.51 17.59 15.77
C GLU A 515 -3.62 16.36 16.06
N GLU A 516 -2.40 16.39 15.56
CA GLU A 516 -1.37 15.40 15.93
C GLU A 516 -1.13 15.40 17.44
N GLY A 517 -1.02 14.21 18.03
CA GLY A 517 -0.74 14.06 19.45
C GLY A 517 -1.55 12.95 20.09
N TYR A 518 -2.37 13.28 21.07
CA TYR A 518 -3.19 12.29 21.77
C TYR A 518 -4.67 12.62 21.63
N THR A 519 -5.46 11.59 21.33
CA THR A 519 -6.91 11.72 21.26
C THR A 519 -7.45 12.28 22.56
N PRO A 520 -8.24 13.36 22.54
CA PRO A 520 -8.80 13.95 23.77
C PRO A 520 -9.63 12.94 24.56
N VAL A 521 -9.52 12.97 25.89
CA VAL A 521 -10.27 12.07 26.79
C VAL A 521 -11.75 12.01 26.44
N LYS A 522 -12.35 13.14 26.07
CA LYS A 522 -13.78 13.23 25.73
C LYS A 522 -14.19 12.32 24.57
N GLU A 523 -13.30 12.12 23.59
CA GLU A 523 -13.57 11.29 22.41
C GLU A 523 -13.49 9.78 22.74
N VAL A 524 -12.64 9.40 23.69
CA VAL A 524 -12.43 8.00 24.09
C VAL A 524 -13.14 7.63 25.40
N ALA A 525 -13.77 8.60 26.06
CA ALA A 525 -14.43 8.41 27.35
C ALA A 525 -15.46 7.29 27.34
N VAL A 526 -16.27 7.21 26.31
CA VAL A 526 -17.32 6.16 26.17
C VAL A 526 -16.67 4.78 26.05
N GLN A 527 -15.63 4.65 25.23
CA GLN A 527 -14.89 3.40 25.05
C GLN A 527 -14.25 2.95 26.38
N ILE A 528 -13.56 3.86 27.06
CA ILE A 528 -12.94 3.59 28.37
C ILE A 528 -13.99 3.24 29.41
N SER A 529 -15.09 3.98 29.46
CA SER A 529 -16.21 3.73 30.38
C SER A 529 -16.80 2.32 30.17
N ASN A 530 -17.03 1.92 28.92
CA ASN A 530 -17.54 0.58 28.61
C ASN A 530 -16.56 -0.51 29.02
N LYS A 531 -15.26 -0.32 28.81
CA LYS A 531 -14.23 -1.26 29.27
C LYS A 531 -14.21 -1.40 30.79
N LEU A 532 -14.15 -0.29 31.51
CA LEU A 532 -14.15 -0.28 32.98
C LEU A 532 -15.45 -0.83 33.56
N TYR A 533 -16.59 -0.54 32.92
CA TYR A 533 -17.88 -1.13 33.28
C TYR A 533 -17.86 -2.65 33.14
N SER A 534 -17.35 -3.17 32.01
CA SER A 534 -17.25 -4.61 31.78
C SER A 534 -16.35 -5.30 32.81
N GLU A 535 -15.24 -4.68 33.19
CA GLU A 535 -14.34 -5.18 34.23
C GLU A 535 -15.03 -5.24 35.61
N LYS A 536 -15.69 -4.16 36.02
CA LYS A 536 -16.47 -4.11 37.28
C LYS A 536 -17.64 -5.10 37.29
N LEU A 537 -18.32 -5.27 36.15
CA LEU A 537 -19.40 -6.23 36.02
C LEU A 537 -18.87 -7.66 36.18
N ALA A 538 -17.74 -7.97 35.56
CA ALA A 538 -17.09 -9.25 35.64
C ALA A 538 -16.69 -9.60 37.09
N GLU A 539 -16.08 -8.65 37.82
CA GLU A 539 -15.71 -8.79 39.24
C GLU A 539 -16.96 -9.01 40.12
N LYS A 540 -17.99 -8.17 39.94
CA LYS A 540 -19.24 -8.28 40.68
C LYS A 540 -19.91 -9.61 40.46
N LYS A 541 -20.03 -10.04 39.18
CA LYS A 541 -20.66 -11.32 38.84
C LYS A 541 -19.87 -12.53 39.35
N ALA A 542 -18.56 -12.47 39.34
CA ALA A 542 -17.72 -13.52 39.93
C ALA A 542 -17.94 -13.61 41.45
N ALA A 543 -18.04 -12.48 42.16
CA ALA A 543 -18.36 -12.48 43.57
C ALA A 543 -19.76 -13.05 43.87
N GLU A 544 -20.79 -12.65 43.10
CA GLU A 544 -22.15 -13.21 43.21
C GLU A 544 -22.18 -14.72 42.96
N VAL A 545 -21.40 -15.19 41.99
CA VAL A 545 -21.28 -16.64 41.71
C VAL A 545 -20.57 -17.35 42.88
N ALA A 546 -19.46 -16.77 43.37
CA ALA A 546 -18.73 -17.35 44.51
C ALA A 546 -19.60 -17.55 45.74
N GLU A 547 -20.49 -16.58 46.05
CA GLU A 547 -21.45 -16.72 47.17
C GLU A 547 -22.44 -17.81 46.94
N LYS A 548 -23.02 -17.96 45.71
CA LYS A 548 -24.02 -18.94 45.37
C LYS A 548 -23.51 -20.37 45.36
N ILE A 549 -22.25 -20.56 45.00
CA ILE A 549 -21.64 -21.90 44.88
C ILE A 549 -20.82 -22.29 46.10
N ALA A 550 -20.82 -21.47 47.16
CA ALA A 550 -20.05 -21.74 48.37
C ALA A 550 -20.40 -23.11 48.97
N GLY A 551 -19.40 -23.98 49.08
CA GLY A 551 -19.57 -25.33 49.65
C GLY A 551 -20.12 -26.38 48.65
N LEU A 552 -20.33 -26.06 47.38
CA LEU A 552 -20.71 -26.99 46.35
C LEU A 552 -19.46 -27.63 45.75
N GLU A 553 -19.35 -28.94 45.83
CA GLU A 553 -18.22 -29.72 45.29
C GLU A 553 -18.59 -30.47 43.99
N ASP A 554 -19.86 -30.41 43.59
CA ASP A 554 -20.38 -31.04 42.38
C ASP A 554 -20.83 -30.02 41.36
N LEU A 555 -20.39 -30.18 40.10
CA LEU A 555 -20.67 -29.25 39.03
C LEU A 555 -22.15 -29.23 38.60
N ALA A 556 -22.86 -30.34 38.75
CA ALA A 556 -24.29 -30.39 38.49
C ALA A 556 -25.08 -29.57 39.53
N ALA A 557 -24.69 -29.61 40.79
CA ALA A 557 -25.26 -28.75 41.84
C ALA A 557 -24.94 -27.26 41.60
N VAL A 558 -23.76 -26.95 41.11
CA VAL A 558 -23.38 -25.58 40.68
C VAL A 558 -24.28 -25.11 39.54
N ALA A 559 -24.52 -25.95 38.54
CA ALA A 559 -25.37 -25.62 37.39
C ALA A 559 -26.81 -25.32 37.84
N GLU A 560 -27.37 -26.14 38.76
CA GLU A 560 -28.69 -25.92 39.35
C GLU A 560 -28.75 -24.61 40.14
N ALA A 561 -27.76 -24.35 40.99
CA ALA A 561 -27.68 -23.11 41.79
C ALA A 561 -27.56 -21.83 40.94
N LEU A 562 -26.99 -21.94 39.76
CA LEU A 562 -26.82 -20.82 38.81
C LEU A 562 -27.92 -20.78 37.74
N GLY A 563 -28.83 -21.76 37.68
CA GLY A 563 -29.90 -21.82 36.69
C GLY A 563 -29.41 -22.01 35.25
N THR A 564 -28.36 -22.81 35.07
CA THR A 564 -27.71 -23.06 33.78
C THR A 564 -27.44 -24.57 33.62
N THR A 565 -26.68 -24.94 32.60
CA THR A 565 -26.36 -26.34 32.31
C THR A 565 -24.86 -26.56 32.27
N VAL A 566 -24.45 -27.81 32.58
CA VAL A 566 -23.05 -28.22 32.42
C VAL A 566 -22.77 -28.42 30.92
N SER A 567 -21.68 -27.91 30.46
CA SER A 567 -21.12 -28.09 29.12
C SER A 567 -19.81 -28.87 29.21
N THR A 568 -19.48 -29.63 28.18
CA THR A 568 -18.21 -30.36 28.07
C THR A 568 -17.41 -29.90 26.88
N LYS A 569 -16.11 -29.92 27.01
CA LYS A 569 -15.15 -29.70 25.93
C LYS A 569 -13.93 -30.57 26.14
N ASP A 570 -13.53 -31.26 25.08
CA ASP A 570 -12.44 -32.22 25.10
C ASP A 570 -11.26 -31.70 24.25
N GLY A 571 -10.04 -32.11 24.60
CA GLY A 571 -8.83 -31.88 23.84
C GLY A 571 -8.43 -30.40 23.75
N ILE A 572 -8.64 -29.62 24.80
CA ILE A 572 -8.27 -28.19 24.83
C ILE A 572 -6.77 -28.06 25.09
N ALA A 573 -6.03 -27.43 24.19
CA ALA A 573 -4.66 -26.97 24.44
C ALA A 573 -4.62 -25.51 24.87
N PHE A 574 -3.58 -25.09 25.58
CA PHE A 574 -3.39 -23.70 26.00
C PHE A 574 -3.42 -22.74 24.79
N THR A 575 -2.90 -23.17 23.65
CA THR A 575 -2.83 -22.41 22.40
C THR A 575 -4.10 -22.46 21.53
N SER A 576 -5.14 -23.20 21.92
CA SER A 576 -6.40 -23.30 21.15
C SER A 576 -7.36 -22.13 21.35
N LEU A 577 -6.86 -20.97 21.72
CA LEU A 577 -7.60 -19.75 22.05
C LEU A 577 -8.63 -19.32 20.99
N THR A 578 -8.30 -19.47 19.72
CA THR A 578 -9.14 -18.96 18.63
C THR A 578 -9.99 -20.04 17.96
N SER A 579 -9.59 -21.30 18.03
CA SER A 579 -10.23 -22.39 17.28
C SER A 579 -11.47 -22.96 17.97
N GLN A 580 -11.63 -22.76 19.28
CA GLN A 580 -12.70 -23.37 20.07
C GLN A 580 -13.74 -22.42 20.65
N GLY A 581 -13.59 -21.11 20.46
CA GLY A 581 -14.52 -20.08 20.96
C GLY A 581 -14.58 -19.99 22.48
N LEU A 582 -13.60 -20.55 23.21
CA LEU A 582 -13.49 -20.46 24.66
C LEU A 582 -12.78 -19.22 25.13
N ASP A 583 -13.09 -18.78 26.34
CA ASP A 583 -12.49 -17.59 26.94
C ASP A 583 -11.03 -17.82 27.32
N PRO A 584 -10.09 -16.94 26.94
CA PRO A 584 -8.67 -17.09 27.26
C PRO A 584 -8.37 -17.20 28.75
N LYS A 585 -9.09 -16.44 29.59
CA LYS A 585 -8.90 -16.50 31.06
C LYS A 585 -9.35 -17.84 31.62
N PHE A 586 -10.44 -18.39 31.07
CA PHE A 586 -10.93 -19.72 31.44
C PHE A 586 -9.92 -20.80 31.05
N ILE A 587 -9.43 -20.78 29.79
CA ILE A 587 -8.41 -21.73 29.32
C ILE A 587 -7.16 -21.68 30.19
N GLY A 588 -6.64 -20.47 30.46
CA GLY A 588 -5.47 -20.31 31.30
C GLY A 588 -5.67 -20.82 32.73
N ALA A 589 -6.85 -20.61 33.32
CA ALA A 589 -7.15 -21.12 34.65
C ALA A 589 -7.30 -22.66 34.67
N ALA A 590 -7.97 -23.24 33.65
CA ALA A 590 -8.19 -24.69 33.53
C ALA A 590 -6.90 -25.45 33.21
N SER A 591 -5.98 -24.87 32.43
CA SER A 591 -4.70 -25.50 32.07
C SER A 591 -3.84 -25.88 33.28
N VAL A 592 -3.93 -25.12 34.37
CA VAL A 592 -3.15 -25.33 35.61
C VAL A 592 -3.98 -25.89 36.78
N ALA A 593 -5.28 -26.10 36.58
CA ALA A 593 -6.15 -26.58 37.63
C ALA A 593 -5.91 -28.06 37.99
N GLU A 594 -6.22 -28.44 39.21
CA GLU A 594 -6.14 -29.81 39.70
C GLU A 594 -7.28 -30.66 39.08
N GLU A 595 -6.95 -31.84 38.55
CA GLU A 595 -7.92 -32.74 37.95
C GLU A 595 -8.94 -33.27 38.97
N GLY A 596 -10.21 -33.37 38.55
CA GLY A 596 -11.31 -33.86 39.38
C GLY A 596 -11.89 -32.87 40.37
N LYS A 597 -11.28 -31.65 40.54
CA LYS A 597 -11.73 -30.65 41.48
C LYS A 597 -12.56 -29.55 40.80
N VAL A 598 -13.66 -29.17 41.43
CA VAL A 598 -14.44 -28.01 40.99
C VAL A 598 -13.66 -26.73 41.33
N CYS A 599 -13.38 -25.94 40.30
CA CYS A 599 -12.59 -24.74 40.34
C CYS A 599 -13.38 -23.52 39.82
N GLY A 600 -12.96 -22.33 40.20
CA GLY A 600 -13.61 -21.08 39.86
C GLY A 600 -14.18 -20.36 41.08
N PRO A 601 -14.95 -19.28 40.88
CA PRO A 601 -15.34 -18.69 39.61
C PRO A 601 -14.22 -17.95 38.90
N VAL A 602 -14.16 -18.04 37.57
CA VAL A 602 -13.27 -17.28 36.70
C VAL A 602 -14.08 -16.25 35.93
N ALA A 603 -13.77 -14.98 36.12
CA ALA A 603 -14.39 -13.89 35.38
C ALA A 603 -13.76 -13.80 33.98
N GLY A 604 -14.44 -14.34 32.99
CA GLY A 604 -14.06 -14.29 31.58
C GLY A 604 -14.48 -13.00 30.87
N THR A 605 -14.39 -13.00 29.57
CA THR A 605 -14.79 -11.87 28.71
C THR A 605 -16.30 -11.79 28.54
N ILE A 606 -16.98 -12.94 28.41
CA ILE A 606 -18.41 -13.04 28.10
C ILE A 606 -19.28 -13.55 29.25
N GLY A 607 -18.66 -14.10 30.30
CA GLY A 607 -19.35 -14.68 31.45
C GLY A 607 -18.39 -15.14 32.51
N VAL A 608 -18.99 -15.69 33.60
CA VAL A 608 -18.25 -16.28 34.72
C VAL A 608 -18.28 -17.79 34.55
N TYR A 609 -17.12 -18.42 34.69
CA TYR A 609 -16.91 -19.87 34.51
C TYR A 609 -16.63 -20.52 35.83
N VAL A 610 -17.31 -21.66 36.08
CA VAL A 610 -17.00 -22.63 37.12
C VAL A 610 -16.79 -23.98 36.42
N TYR A 611 -15.71 -24.68 36.71
CA TYR A 611 -15.28 -25.79 35.89
C TYR A 611 -14.59 -26.88 36.69
N LYS A 612 -14.46 -28.04 36.07
CA LYS A 612 -13.75 -29.21 36.57
C LYS A 612 -12.97 -29.82 35.41
N VAL A 613 -11.68 -29.97 35.56
CA VAL A 613 -10.86 -30.71 34.60
C VAL A 613 -11.09 -32.19 34.81
N THR A 614 -11.51 -32.91 33.77
CA THR A 614 -11.91 -34.32 33.85
C THR A 614 -10.84 -35.28 33.35
N GLY A 615 -9.92 -34.79 32.56
CA GLY A 615 -8.80 -35.59 32.05
C GLY A 615 -7.69 -34.69 31.49
N ARG A 616 -6.49 -35.26 31.40
CA ARG A 616 -5.31 -34.63 30.79
C ARG A 616 -4.61 -35.67 29.93
N GLU A 617 -4.24 -35.24 28.73
CA GLU A 617 -3.48 -36.05 27.80
C GLU A 617 -2.26 -35.26 27.30
N THR A 618 -1.18 -35.99 27.06
CA THR A 618 0.01 -35.42 26.41
C THR A 618 0.15 -36.04 25.03
N GLY A 619 -0.10 -35.26 24.00
CA GLY A 619 0.10 -35.64 22.62
C GLY A 619 1.57 -35.52 22.18
N ALA A 620 1.82 -35.81 20.90
CA ALA A 620 3.13 -35.68 20.29
C ALA A 620 3.04 -35.09 18.86
N PHE A 621 1.97 -34.33 18.62
CA PHE A 621 1.71 -33.77 17.28
C PHE A 621 2.50 -32.49 16.98
N TYR A 622 2.91 -31.75 18.01
CA TYR A 622 3.74 -30.55 17.88
C TYR A 622 5.19 -30.89 18.28
N THR A 623 6.09 -30.72 17.37
CA THR A 623 7.48 -31.18 17.50
C THR A 623 8.45 -30.04 17.84
N GLU A 624 9.70 -30.37 18.14
CA GLU A 624 10.76 -29.37 18.31
C GLU A 624 11.03 -28.60 17.01
N GLU A 625 10.83 -29.23 15.85
CA GLU A 625 10.97 -28.59 14.54
C GLU A 625 9.87 -27.55 14.32
N ASP A 626 8.62 -27.84 14.69
CA ASP A 626 7.51 -26.91 14.64
C ASP A 626 7.74 -25.70 15.57
N ALA A 627 8.25 -25.93 16.77
CA ALA A 627 8.59 -24.88 17.72
C ALA A 627 9.70 -23.95 17.17
N LYS A 628 10.76 -24.54 16.61
CA LYS A 628 11.83 -23.77 15.95
C LYS A 628 11.34 -22.97 14.74
N ALA A 629 10.47 -23.57 13.93
CA ALA A 629 9.87 -22.88 12.78
C ALA A 629 9.03 -21.68 13.21
N ARG A 630 8.23 -21.83 14.28
CA ARG A 630 7.45 -20.73 14.86
C ARG A 630 8.34 -19.61 15.39
N ASP A 631 9.41 -19.95 16.12
CA ASP A 631 10.34 -18.95 16.64
C ASP A 631 11.08 -18.21 15.53
N ALA A 632 11.46 -18.91 14.46
CA ALA A 632 12.04 -18.29 13.26
C ALA A 632 11.05 -17.30 12.61
N GLN A 633 9.77 -17.68 12.49
CA GLN A 633 8.73 -16.81 11.95
C GLN A 633 8.51 -15.58 12.83
N MET A 634 8.48 -15.74 14.17
CA MET A 634 8.33 -14.63 15.10
C MET A 634 9.55 -13.70 15.06
N THR A 635 10.76 -14.25 14.94
CA THR A 635 11.99 -13.47 14.77
C THR A 635 11.95 -12.65 13.48
N GLN A 636 11.51 -13.24 12.37
CA GLN A 636 11.35 -12.55 11.10
C GLN A 636 10.32 -11.40 11.23
N TYR A 637 9.17 -11.66 11.83
CA TYR A 637 8.15 -10.63 12.06
C TYR A 637 8.68 -9.49 12.94
N THR A 638 9.34 -9.81 14.05
CA THR A 638 9.94 -8.82 14.94
C THR A 638 10.98 -7.97 14.22
N THR A 639 11.82 -8.61 13.40
CA THR A 639 12.85 -7.91 12.62
C THR A 639 12.24 -6.92 11.62
N GLN A 640 11.14 -7.28 10.97
CA GLN A 640 10.42 -6.37 10.07
C GLN A 640 9.85 -5.14 10.79
N MET A 641 9.53 -5.27 12.08
CA MET A 641 8.99 -4.16 12.89
C MET A 641 10.04 -3.22 13.47
N ILE A 642 11.34 -3.54 13.34
CA ILE A 642 12.42 -2.74 13.95
C ILE A 642 12.48 -1.34 13.35
N VAL A 643 12.54 -1.20 12.03
CA VAL A 643 12.64 0.11 11.37
C VAL A 643 11.39 0.96 11.61
N PRO A 644 10.16 0.45 11.44
CA PRO A 644 8.94 1.17 11.84
C PRO A 644 8.97 1.65 13.31
N THR A 645 9.41 0.80 14.23
CA THR A 645 9.53 1.17 15.64
C THR A 645 10.60 2.26 15.87
N MET A 646 11.75 2.15 15.20
CA MET A 646 12.78 3.19 15.23
C MET A 646 12.26 4.52 14.68
N MET A 647 11.46 4.50 13.62
CA MET A 647 10.85 5.70 13.05
C MET A 647 9.85 6.34 14.02
N ASP A 648 9.05 5.54 14.73
CA ASP A 648 8.12 6.05 15.75
C ASP A 648 8.86 6.63 16.97
N ASP A 649 9.88 5.94 17.49
CA ASP A 649 10.71 6.41 18.61
C ASP A 649 11.50 7.68 18.27
N ALA A 650 11.97 7.81 17.03
CA ALA A 650 12.66 9.00 16.54
C ALA A 650 11.71 10.14 16.14
N GLU A 651 10.39 9.95 16.31
CA GLU A 651 9.34 10.88 15.88
C GLU A 651 9.54 11.36 14.43
N VAL A 652 9.79 10.40 13.51
CA VAL A 652 9.94 10.71 12.08
C VAL A 652 8.64 11.30 11.55
N LYS A 653 8.73 12.52 11.00
CA LYS A 653 7.61 13.23 10.39
C LYS A 653 7.77 13.26 8.89
N ASP A 654 6.77 12.80 8.19
CA ASP A 654 6.67 12.83 6.73
C ASP A 654 5.56 13.81 6.32
N ASN A 655 5.97 14.96 5.82
CA ASN A 655 5.05 16.01 5.37
C ASN A 655 5.01 16.11 3.82
N ARG A 656 5.54 15.11 3.10
CA ARG A 656 5.61 15.12 1.62
C ARG A 656 4.24 15.34 0.98
N ALA A 657 3.18 14.84 1.60
CA ALA A 657 1.80 15.02 1.11
C ALA A 657 1.35 16.48 0.98
N ARG A 658 2.05 17.42 1.64
CA ARG A 658 1.79 18.88 1.51
C ARG A 658 2.34 19.47 0.21
N PHE A 659 3.29 18.81 -0.41
CA PHE A 659 4.06 19.33 -1.53
C PHE A 659 3.80 18.58 -2.82
N PHE A 660 3.40 17.32 -2.69
CA PHE A 660 3.33 16.40 -3.84
C PHE A 660 1.98 15.71 -3.99
#